data_f9118c2189c0a901a8a3fa189ef0ade5
#
_entry.id   f9118c2189c0a901a8a3fa189ef0ade5
#
_cell.length_a   1.000
_cell.length_b   1.000
_cell.length_c   1.000
_cell.angle_alpha   90.00
_cell.angle_beta   90.00
_cell.angle_gamma   90.00
#
_symmetry.space_group_name_H-M   'P 1'
#
loop_
_entity.id
_entity.type
_entity.pdbx_description
1 polymer ?
#
loop_
_entity_poly.entity_id
_entity_poly.type
_entity_poly.pdbx_seq_one_letter_code
_entity_poly.pdbx_strand_id
1 'polypeptide(L)'
;MTRLFRWQNISSYLNWFALLCLSAFGFTGFYLLRNPEQLDLLGISGLISMGLIGIWRWSWWALQVIRSRIYLHWVFPRWRKQADRISLDKLPPVCLLVPTYKEKPWITERVFRVIAQEAQSLSHPLTLLVTSSSDDENAAILKILKSVDPELSCIRLIQMVQTGEGKRKAMADGLRELARLNLPQNAVVGLMDGDSELTPGTLRRCLPFFRLFPKMGALTTDELPIVEGSYLFSEWFHLRLSQRHYQMCSVSLSQKVMCLTGRFSLFRAEAALHPTFADQLELDTLDDWLWGQFKFLSGDDKTTWYWLLRRGYDMLYIPDVIVYSIETISGSLIDRAYQNMRRWYGNMLRNSDRAIGLGPAKAGWFMWYCLLDQRISYWTTLITPGSLSICLVQGYWLAAGLILCWILCTRPIILTIIFWGRQSRLKPIHLPVFLIAQWSSCIIKIWTQMNLAQQKWSNRGNQSISAAGTGLERLVKVGVSRFLYVSQLFGFVIILCWFASLLSPLQDVAGLWSNSSWAMSQPVPPQMVEAIDHGIIPNDGQDDAKSLQALINRLSGEDLVQINLPIGEIDLFHPIEINRSHTILKGQGMRRTILQAHISQFNTEAVLVIRPREHRLTEQAESAQNRIQDIHLSGFTLRKKSLKSTENISDVGSIILENVVDSSLRNLDLPNNHNHPLVMRNTDNITVEYVMAGL
;
A
#
# COMPACT_ATOMS: atom_id res chain seq x y z
N MET A 1 -11.34 38.22 -16.16
CA MET A 1 -9.95 38.22 -15.65
C MET A 1 -9.81 38.03 -14.13
N THR A 2 -10.71 38.54 -13.30
CA THR A 2 -10.65 38.50 -11.83
C THR A 2 -10.89 37.12 -11.19
N ARG A 3 -11.51 36.14 -11.87
CA ARG A 3 -11.71 34.78 -11.34
C ARG A 3 -10.52 33.82 -11.56
N LEU A 4 -9.66 34.08 -12.54
CA LEU A 4 -8.47 33.28 -12.83
C LEU A 4 -7.36 33.46 -11.75
N PHE A 5 -7.26 34.63 -11.16
CA PHE A 5 -6.25 34.94 -10.13
C PHE A 5 -6.51 34.24 -8.80
N ARG A 6 -7.77 34.02 -8.41
CA ARG A 6 -8.13 33.38 -7.14
C ARG A 6 -7.82 31.90 -7.08
N TRP A 7 -7.85 31.18 -8.20
CA TRP A 7 -7.63 29.73 -8.24
C TRP A 7 -6.16 29.33 -8.38
N GLN A 8 -5.35 30.16 -9.03
CA GLN A 8 -3.90 30.01 -9.01
C GLN A 8 -3.33 30.13 -7.58
N ASN A 9 -3.93 30.99 -6.78
CA ASN A 9 -3.51 31.18 -5.38
C ASN A 9 -3.77 29.95 -4.52
N ILE A 10 -4.86 29.19 -4.71
CA ILE A 10 -5.16 28.01 -3.87
C ILE A 10 -4.15 26.87 -4.12
N SER A 11 -3.77 26.61 -5.37
CA SER A 11 -2.71 25.64 -5.64
C SER A 11 -1.35 26.08 -5.09
N SER A 12 -1.08 27.39 -5.09
CA SER A 12 0.09 27.99 -4.47
C SER A 12 0.06 27.81 -2.94
N TYR A 13 -1.06 28.05 -2.28
CA TYR A 13 -1.21 27.83 -0.83
C TYR A 13 -1.06 26.36 -0.44
N LEU A 14 -1.59 25.43 -1.22
CA LEU A 14 -1.39 23.99 -1.00
C LEU A 14 0.08 23.58 -1.15
N ASN A 15 0.79 24.16 -2.12
CA ASN A 15 2.21 23.89 -2.30
C ASN A 15 3.06 24.51 -1.17
N TRP A 16 2.73 25.73 -0.70
CA TRP A 16 3.37 26.36 0.46
C TRP A 16 3.12 25.54 1.73
N PHE A 17 1.90 25.08 1.94
CA PHE A 17 1.56 24.19 3.05
C PHE A 17 2.35 22.89 2.99
N ALA A 18 2.44 22.24 1.81
CA ALA A 18 3.25 21.04 1.62
C ALA A 18 4.75 21.28 1.88
N LEU A 19 5.29 22.42 1.44
CA LEU A 19 6.68 22.83 1.72
C LEU A 19 6.91 23.05 3.22
N LEU A 20 5.97 23.69 3.91
CA LEU A 20 6.03 23.92 5.35
C LEU A 20 6.02 22.62 6.14
N CYS A 21 5.17 21.68 5.73
CA CYS A 21 5.14 20.34 6.30
C CYS A 21 6.42 19.54 5.99
N LEU A 22 6.97 19.61 4.75
CA LEU A 22 8.25 18.97 4.41
C LEU A 22 9.41 19.52 5.26
N SER A 23 9.42 20.83 5.51
CA SER A 23 10.40 21.48 6.39
C SER A 23 10.24 20.98 7.83
N ALA A 24 9.01 20.93 8.34
CA ALA A 24 8.71 20.37 9.66
C ALA A 24 9.12 18.90 9.76
N PHE A 25 8.83 18.09 8.72
CA PHE A 25 9.26 16.70 8.63
C PHE A 25 10.79 16.57 8.64
N GLY A 26 11.50 17.39 7.86
CA GLY A 26 12.96 17.41 7.83
C GLY A 26 13.56 17.80 9.19
N PHE A 27 12.97 18.81 9.85
CA PHE A 27 13.40 19.25 11.18
C PHE A 27 13.18 18.17 12.26
N THR A 28 12.03 17.50 12.21
CA THR A 28 11.70 16.42 13.14
C THR A 28 12.54 15.16 12.85
N GLY A 29 12.82 14.87 11.58
CA GLY A 29 13.77 13.81 11.21
C GLY A 29 15.17 14.07 11.73
N PHE A 30 15.67 15.32 11.63
CA PHE A 30 16.94 15.72 12.19
C PHE A 30 16.96 15.65 13.73
N TYR A 31 15.86 16.04 14.38
CA TYR A 31 15.70 15.92 15.84
C TYR A 31 15.76 14.46 16.30
N LEU A 32 15.06 13.54 15.59
CA LEU A 32 15.09 12.11 15.88
C LEU A 32 16.46 11.48 15.68
N LEU A 33 17.19 11.87 14.62
CA LEU A 33 18.56 11.41 14.38
C LEU A 33 19.53 11.86 15.52
N ARG A 34 19.21 12.98 16.16
CA ARG A 34 20.00 13.49 17.29
C ARG A 34 19.63 12.86 18.63
N ASN A 35 18.45 12.22 18.71
CA ASN A 35 17.95 11.54 19.89
C ASN A 35 17.59 10.08 19.52
N PRO A 36 18.60 9.21 19.38
CA PRO A 36 18.43 7.84 18.89
C PRO A 36 17.51 6.98 19.75
N GLU A 37 17.35 7.28 21.02
CA GLU A 37 16.41 6.59 21.94
C GLU A 37 14.96 6.68 21.46
N GLN A 38 14.61 7.74 20.77
CA GLN A 38 13.27 7.91 20.17
C GLN A 38 13.08 7.06 18.91
N LEU A 39 14.16 6.60 18.28
CA LEU A 39 14.10 5.72 17.10
C LEU A 39 13.78 4.25 17.48
N ASP A 40 14.07 3.86 18.73
CA ASP A 40 13.76 2.51 19.22
C ASP A 40 12.25 2.26 19.26
N LEU A 41 11.43 3.32 19.34
CA LEU A 41 9.97 3.23 19.33
C LEU A 41 9.37 2.59 18.05
N LEU A 42 10.10 2.61 16.93
CA LEU A 42 9.66 2.02 15.66
C LEU A 42 10.55 0.85 15.21
N GLY A 43 11.61 0.57 15.93
CA GLY A 43 12.63 -0.41 15.55
C GLY A 43 13.47 0.05 14.35
N ILE A 44 14.78 0.18 14.52
CA ILE A 44 15.71 0.65 13.48
C ILE A 44 15.60 -0.20 12.20
N SER A 45 15.49 -1.53 12.35
CA SER A 45 15.34 -2.45 11.22
C SER A 45 14.02 -2.26 10.47
N GLY A 46 12.93 -2.01 11.18
CA GLY A 46 11.63 -1.71 10.59
C GLY A 46 11.64 -0.38 9.84
N LEU A 47 12.24 0.66 10.41
CA LEU A 47 12.40 1.96 9.76
C LEU A 47 13.24 1.89 8.49
N ILE A 48 14.38 1.17 8.51
CA ILE A 48 15.21 0.97 7.33
C ILE A 48 14.42 0.23 6.24
N SER A 49 13.72 -0.85 6.58
CA SER A 49 12.94 -1.63 5.63
C SER A 49 11.79 -0.82 5.03
N MET A 50 11.04 -0.06 5.84
CA MET A 50 10.00 0.84 5.35
C MET A 50 10.58 1.98 4.50
N GLY A 51 11.76 2.49 4.86
CA GLY A 51 12.50 3.49 4.10
C GLY A 51 12.89 2.98 2.72
N LEU A 52 13.41 1.77 2.60
CA LEU A 52 13.76 1.14 1.31
C LEU A 52 12.53 0.91 0.43
N ILE A 53 11.42 0.42 1.01
CA ILE A 53 10.15 0.31 0.28
C ILE A 53 9.67 1.69 -0.17
N GLY A 54 9.79 2.70 0.68
CA GLY A 54 9.45 4.09 0.37
C GLY A 54 10.29 4.63 -0.79
N ILE A 55 11.61 4.50 -0.74
CA ILE A 55 12.53 4.92 -1.81
C ILE A 55 12.16 4.23 -3.12
N TRP A 56 11.96 2.92 -3.12
CA TRP A 56 11.54 2.18 -4.30
C TRP A 56 10.21 2.70 -4.86
N ARG A 57 9.18 2.90 -4.02
CA ARG A 57 7.85 3.38 -4.44
C ARG A 57 7.88 4.81 -4.99
N TRP A 58 8.64 5.69 -4.33
CA TRP A 58 8.79 7.08 -4.77
C TRP A 58 9.61 7.20 -6.04
N SER A 59 10.69 6.42 -6.20
CA SER A 59 11.49 6.37 -7.43
C SER A 59 10.64 5.85 -8.61
N TRP A 60 9.84 4.82 -8.38
CA TRP A 60 8.91 4.31 -9.40
C TRP A 60 7.86 5.36 -9.79
N TRP A 61 7.28 6.04 -8.80
CA TRP A 61 6.34 7.11 -9.09
C TRP A 61 7.00 8.28 -9.83
N ALA A 62 8.18 8.71 -9.42
CA ALA A 62 8.95 9.76 -10.11
C ALA A 62 9.26 9.38 -11.56
N LEU A 63 9.65 8.12 -11.82
CA LEU A 63 9.84 7.61 -13.18
C LEU A 63 8.56 7.72 -14.01
N GLN A 64 7.42 7.37 -13.44
CA GLN A 64 6.11 7.52 -14.09
C GLN A 64 5.80 8.99 -14.41
N VAL A 65 6.09 9.91 -13.50
CA VAL A 65 5.95 11.36 -13.72
C VAL A 65 6.83 11.81 -14.88
N ILE A 66 8.12 11.51 -14.83
CA ILE A 66 9.09 11.90 -15.85
C ILE A 66 8.65 11.39 -17.23
N ARG A 67 8.30 10.11 -17.34
CA ARG A 67 7.82 9.51 -18.59
C ARG A 67 6.55 10.18 -19.10
N SER A 68 5.59 10.47 -18.23
CA SER A 68 4.37 11.19 -18.57
C SER A 68 4.66 12.58 -19.14
N ARG A 69 5.60 13.32 -18.53
CA ARG A 69 5.99 14.67 -18.98
C ARG A 69 6.77 14.63 -20.29
N ILE A 70 7.68 13.67 -20.47
CA ILE A 70 8.37 13.45 -21.75
C ILE A 70 7.35 13.19 -22.88
N TYR A 71 6.37 12.33 -22.61
CA TYR A 71 5.32 12.05 -23.59
C TYR A 71 4.54 13.30 -23.96
N LEU A 72 3.98 14.02 -22.97
CA LEU A 72 3.11 15.17 -23.17
C LEU A 72 3.80 16.37 -23.82
N HIS A 73 5.05 16.65 -23.46
CA HIS A 73 5.70 17.90 -23.87
C HIS A 73 6.70 17.73 -25.02
N TRP A 74 7.26 16.52 -25.23
CA TRP A 74 8.31 16.33 -26.21
C TRP A 74 7.92 15.36 -27.32
N VAL A 75 7.37 14.19 -26.98
CA VAL A 75 7.10 13.13 -27.96
C VAL A 75 5.78 13.36 -28.68
N PHE A 76 4.69 13.47 -27.92
CA PHE A 76 3.36 13.63 -28.50
C PHE A 76 3.20 14.89 -29.36
N PRO A 77 3.68 16.10 -28.99
CA PRO A 77 3.58 17.28 -29.84
C PRO A 77 4.28 17.14 -31.21
N ARG A 78 5.38 16.37 -31.26
CA ARG A 78 6.06 16.06 -32.53
C ARG A 78 5.19 15.17 -33.42
N TRP A 79 4.60 14.14 -32.83
CA TRP A 79 3.67 13.25 -33.55
C TRP A 79 2.41 14.00 -33.99
N ARG A 80 1.88 14.88 -33.16
CA ARG A 80 0.74 15.73 -33.49
C ARG A 80 1.05 16.62 -34.69
N LYS A 81 2.18 17.29 -34.71
CA LYS A 81 2.62 18.10 -35.85
C LYS A 81 2.74 17.29 -37.16
N GLN A 82 3.16 16.04 -37.07
CA GLN A 82 3.21 15.14 -38.22
C GLN A 82 1.78 14.73 -38.67
N ALA A 83 0.93 14.40 -37.70
CA ALA A 83 -0.47 14.04 -37.96
C ALA A 83 -1.25 15.18 -38.62
N ASP A 84 -1.06 16.41 -38.18
CA ASP A 84 -1.75 17.60 -38.69
C ASP A 84 -1.35 17.96 -40.15
N ARG A 85 -0.22 17.42 -40.66
CA ARG A 85 0.22 17.58 -42.05
C ARG A 85 -0.47 16.62 -43.01
N ILE A 86 -1.18 15.62 -42.51
CA ILE A 86 -1.90 14.65 -43.33
C ILE A 86 -3.20 15.29 -43.80
N SER A 87 -3.37 15.41 -45.11
CA SER A 87 -4.57 15.98 -45.69
C SER A 87 -5.80 15.10 -45.48
N LEU A 88 -6.99 15.72 -45.49
CA LEU A 88 -8.26 15.06 -45.19
C LEU A 88 -8.60 13.91 -46.15
N ASP A 89 -8.28 14.08 -47.44
CA ASP A 89 -8.49 13.07 -48.50
C ASP A 89 -7.66 11.79 -48.27
N LYS A 90 -6.60 11.89 -47.49
CA LYS A 90 -5.71 10.75 -47.13
C LYS A 90 -6.09 10.07 -45.83
N LEU A 91 -7.12 10.52 -45.14
CA LEU A 91 -7.57 9.86 -43.92
C LEU A 91 -8.21 8.50 -44.23
N PRO A 92 -8.01 7.50 -43.39
CA PRO A 92 -8.68 6.21 -43.58
C PRO A 92 -10.19 6.35 -43.40
N PRO A 93 -11.01 5.60 -44.15
CA PRO A 93 -12.44 5.52 -43.88
C PRO A 93 -12.68 4.94 -42.49
N VAL A 94 -13.72 5.45 -41.82
CA VAL A 94 -14.03 5.09 -40.44
C VAL A 94 -15.42 4.51 -40.30
N CYS A 95 -15.53 3.46 -39.49
CA CYS A 95 -16.80 2.85 -39.06
C CYS A 95 -16.92 3.04 -37.57
N LEU A 96 -18.04 3.56 -37.07
CA LEU A 96 -18.33 3.59 -35.62
C LEU A 96 -19.36 2.52 -35.27
N LEU A 97 -19.06 1.70 -34.26
CA LEU A 97 -20.00 0.76 -33.64
C LEU A 97 -20.42 1.31 -32.28
N VAL A 98 -21.70 1.61 -32.14
CA VAL A 98 -22.27 2.22 -30.93
C VAL A 98 -23.39 1.32 -30.38
N PRO A 99 -23.11 0.50 -29.36
CA PRO A 99 -24.16 -0.23 -28.65
C PRO A 99 -24.92 0.73 -27.72
N THR A 100 -26.22 0.74 -27.79
CA THR A 100 -27.12 1.53 -26.95
C THR A 100 -28.08 0.61 -26.20
N TYR A 101 -28.47 1.00 -24.98
CA TYR A 101 -29.43 0.24 -24.20
C TYR A 101 -30.22 1.14 -23.27
N LYS A 102 -31.38 1.60 -23.71
CA LYS A 102 -32.35 2.39 -22.92
C LYS A 102 -31.69 3.59 -22.22
N GLU A 103 -30.85 4.30 -22.96
CA GLU A 103 -30.26 5.54 -22.49
C GLU A 103 -31.33 6.63 -22.35
N LYS A 104 -31.08 7.62 -21.49
CA LYS A 104 -31.99 8.75 -21.37
C LYS A 104 -32.09 9.53 -22.70
N PRO A 105 -33.27 9.97 -23.14
CA PRO A 105 -33.44 10.64 -24.44
C PRO A 105 -32.46 11.78 -24.69
N TRP A 106 -32.19 12.60 -23.69
CA TRP A 106 -31.25 13.72 -23.83
C TRP A 106 -29.79 13.26 -24.01
N ILE A 107 -29.40 12.10 -23.49
CA ILE A 107 -28.07 11.52 -23.71
C ILE A 107 -27.97 11.02 -25.12
N THR A 108 -28.97 10.26 -25.60
CA THR A 108 -29.06 9.78 -26.97
C THR A 108 -29.00 10.94 -27.97
N GLU A 109 -29.80 12.00 -27.75
CA GLU A 109 -29.79 13.19 -28.61
C GLU A 109 -28.39 13.82 -28.65
N ARG A 110 -27.76 14.03 -27.52
CA ARG A 110 -26.45 14.67 -27.42
C ARG A 110 -25.37 13.87 -28.14
N VAL A 111 -25.33 12.55 -27.89
CA VAL A 111 -24.34 11.64 -28.48
C VAL A 111 -24.48 11.56 -30.00
N PHE A 112 -25.67 11.28 -30.51
CA PHE A 112 -25.87 11.08 -31.96
C PHE A 112 -25.85 12.37 -32.76
N ARG A 113 -26.22 13.49 -32.14
CA ARG A 113 -26.05 14.82 -32.75
C ARG A 113 -24.58 15.14 -33.04
N VAL A 114 -23.69 14.87 -32.07
CA VAL A 114 -22.25 15.12 -32.24
C VAL A 114 -21.63 14.12 -33.22
N ILE A 115 -22.07 12.86 -33.26
CA ILE A 115 -21.61 11.89 -34.27
C ILE A 115 -21.94 12.38 -35.66
N ALA A 116 -23.16 12.93 -35.90
CA ALA A 116 -23.53 13.49 -37.20
C ALA A 116 -22.67 14.71 -37.56
N GLN A 117 -22.37 15.59 -36.63
CA GLN A 117 -21.47 16.73 -36.85
C GLN A 117 -20.04 16.30 -37.18
N GLU A 118 -19.53 15.27 -36.50
CA GLU A 118 -18.21 14.67 -36.79
C GLU A 118 -18.17 14.09 -38.19
N ALA A 119 -19.26 13.40 -38.65
CA ALA A 119 -19.36 12.85 -40.00
C ALA A 119 -19.24 13.92 -41.09
N GLN A 120 -19.86 15.10 -40.89
CA GLN A 120 -19.77 16.24 -41.83
C GLN A 120 -18.34 16.79 -41.95
N SER A 121 -17.48 16.56 -40.96
CA SER A 121 -16.09 17.02 -40.97
C SER A 121 -15.11 16.08 -41.70
N LEU A 122 -15.58 14.93 -42.17
CA LEU A 122 -14.79 13.91 -42.85
C LEU A 122 -14.88 14.04 -44.36
N SER A 123 -13.85 13.54 -45.06
CA SER A 123 -13.83 13.49 -46.54
C SER A 123 -14.58 12.29 -47.13
N HIS A 124 -14.85 11.29 -46.31
CA HIS A 124 -15.58 10.07 -46.71
C HIS A 124 -16.77 9.88 -45.78
N PRO A 125 -17.88 9.32 -46.27
CA PRO A 125 -19.02 9.01 -45.39
C PRO A 125 -18.64 8.12 -44.22
N LEU A 126 -19.09 8.50 -43.05
CA LEU A 126 -18.95 7.70 -41.82
C LEU A 126 -19.92 6.51 -41.91
N THR A 127 -19.40 5.29 -41.76
CA THR A 127 -20.28 4.14 -41.54
C THR A 127 -20.62 4.07 -40.06
N LEU A 128 -21.90 4.29 -39.72
CA LEU A 128 -22.39 4.24 -38.34
C LEU A 128 -23.24 2.97 -38.17
N LEU A 129 -22.75 2.03 -37.39
CA LEU A 129 -23.49 0.83 -36.97
C LEU A 129 -23.97 1.01 -35.54
N VAL A 130 -25.27 0.97 -35.33
CA VAL A 130 -25.93 1.07 -34.03
C VAL A 130 -26.54 -0.28 -33.69
N THR A 131 -26.22 -0.80 -32.49
CA THR A 131 -26.94 -1.96 -31.93
C THR A 131 -27.80 -1.47 -30.77
N SER A 132 -29.09 -1.31 -31.02
CA SER A 132 -30.07 -0.74 -30.10
C SER A 132 -30.86 -1.80 -29.34
N SER A 133 -31.65 -1.37 -28.37
CA SER A 133 -32.54 -2.26 -27.60
C SER A 133 -33.91 -2.48 -28.23
N SER A 134 -34.31 -1.60 -29.17
CA SER A 134 -35.64 -1.66 -29.81
C SER A 134 -35.69 -0.84 -31.11
N ASP A 135 -36.71 -1.08 -31.91
CA ASP A 135 -36.98 -0.30 -33.13
C ASP A 135 -37.37 1.15 -32.83
N ASP A 136 -38.00 1.41 -31.68
CA ASP A 136 -38.33 2.79 -31.26
C ASP A 136 -37.05 3.60 -30.98
N GLU A 137 -36.05 2.95 -30.33
CA GLU A 137 -34.73 3.58 -30.10
C GLU A 137 -34.04 3.86 -31.47
N ASN A 138 -34.12 2.92 -32.41
CA ASN A 138 -33.62 3.10 -33.76
C ASN A 138 -34.29 4.27 -34.51
N ALA A 139 -35.61 4.38 -34.40
CA ALA A 139 -36.38 5.48 -35.02
C ALA A 139 -36.01 6.84 -34.39
N ALA A 140 -35.85 6.89 -33.09
CA ALA A 140 -35.42 8.10 -32.37
C ALA A 140 -34.02 8.54 -32.83
N ILE A 141 -33.08 7.62 -32.94
CA ILE A 141 -31.70 7.87 -33.40
C ILE A 141 -31.72 8.37 -34.85
N LEU A 142 -32.47 7.74 -35.74
CA LEU A 142 -32.62 8.17 -37.12
C LEU A 142 -33.15 9.59 -37.20
N LYS A 143 -34.16 9.96 -36.41
CA LYS A 143 -34.70 11.31 -36.36
C LYS A 143 -33.64 12.33 -35.94
N ILE A 144 -32.82 12.01 -34.96
CA ILE A 144 -31.73 12.87 -34.49
C ILE A 144 -30.69 13.07 -35.59
N LEU A 145 -30.23 11.99 -36.24
CA LEU A 145 -29.26 12.07 -37.34
C LEU A 145 -29.78 12.92 -38.48
N LYS A 146 -31.04 12.73 -38.93
CA LYS A 146 -31.71 13.53 -39.95
C LYS A 146 -31.90 14.99 -39.56
N SER A 147 -31.95 15.34 -38.30
CA SER A 147 -31.99 16.73 -37.83
C SER A 147 -30.71 17.51 -38.14
N VAL A 148 -29.58 16.81 -38.34
CA VAL A 148 -28.25 17.38 -38.63
C VAL A 148 -27.89 17.18 -40.11
N ASP A 149 -28.15 16.00 -40.65
CA ASP A 149 -27.90 15.60 -42.06
C ASP A 149 -29.20 15.01 -42.62
N PRO A 150 -30.11 15.83 -43.22
CA PRO A 150 -31.45 15.40 -43.64
C PRO A 150 -31.44 14.24 -44.63
N GLU A 151 -30.46 14.21 -45.52
CA GLU A 151 -30.33 13.19 -46.57
C GLU A 151 -29.40 12.05 -46.20
N LEU A 152 -28.78 12.12 -44.99
CA LEU A 152 -27.73 11.19 -44.53
C LEU A 152 -26.57 11.06 -45.54
N SER A 153 -26.23 12.16 -46.19
CA SER A 153 -25.19 12.20 -47.23
C SER A 153 -23.79 11.89 -46.68
N CYS A 154 -23.55 12.25 -45.41
CA CYS A 154 -22.30 12.04 -44.73
C CYS A 154 -22.27 10.76 -43.88
N ILE A 155 -23.41 10.05 -43.77
CA ILE A 155 -23.53 8.89 -42.88
C ILE A 155 -24.14 7.70 -43.62
N ARG A 156 -23.41 6.58 -43.65
CA ARG A 156 -23.98 5.28 -43.99
C ARG A 156 -24.49 4.62 -42.73
N LEU A 157 -25.78 4.69 -42.43
CA LEU A 157 -26.40 4.16 -41.22
C LEU A 157 -26.77 2.68 -41.39
N ILE A 158 -26.38 1.87 -40.40
CA ILE A 158 -26.78 0.47 -40.22
C ILE A 158 -27.35 0.33 -38.82
N GLN A 159 -28.58 -0.16 -38.70
CA GLN A 159 -29.24 -0.33 -37.41
C GLN A 159 -29.55 -1.82 -37.19
N MET A 160 -29.24 -2.32 -36.02
CA MET A 160 -29.49 -3.68 -35.58
C MET A 160 -30.16 -3.67 -34.19
N VAL A 161 -31.19 -4.47 -34.01
CA VAL A 161 -31.76 -4.70 -32.69
C VAL A 161 -30.99 -5.85 -32.02
N GLN A 162 -30.48 -5.62 -30.82
CA GLN A 162 -29.68 -6.62 -30.09
C GLN A 162 -30.58 -7.72 -29.52
N THR A 163 -30.05 -8.93 -29.41
CA THR A 163 -30.76 -10.12 -28.91
C THR A 163 -31.05 -10.11 -27.41
N GLY A 164 -30.54 -9.08 -26.65
CA GLY A 164 -30.72 -8.99 -25.18
C GLY A 164 -29.71 -9.74 -24.37
N GLU A 165 -28.75 -10.43 -24.97
CA GLU A 165 -27.68 -11.19 -24.27
C GLU A 165 -26.56 -10.31 -23.71
N GLY A 166 -26.71 -8.99 -23.77
CA GLY A 166 -25.80 -8.01 -23.17
C GLY A 166 -24.85 -7.33 -24.18
N LYS A 167 -24.15 -6.30 -23.69
CA LYS A 167 -23.30 -5.42 -24.50
C LYS A 167 -22.23 -6.17 -25.30
N ARG A 168 -21.58 -7.18 -24.70
CA ARG A 168 -20.49 -7.92 -25.36
C ARG A 168 -20.98 -8.66 -26.61
N LYS A 169 -22.14 -9.28 -26.54
CA LYS A 169 -22.80 -9.93 -27.68
C LYS A 169 -23.21 -8.92 -28.75
N ALA A 170 -23.85 -7.82 -28.34
CA ALA A 170 -24.24 -6.75 -29.25
C ALA A 170 -23.04 -6.16 -30.05
N MET A 171 -21.90 -5.97 -29.36
CA MET A 171 -20.65 -5.52 -30.00
C MET A 171 -20.08 -6.57 -30.95
N ALA A 172 -20.05 -7.83 -30.54
CA ALA A 172 -19.54 -8.92 -31.39
C ALA A 172 -20.36 -9.11 -32.67
N ASP A 173 -21.69 -9.06 -32.55
CA ASP A 173 -22.59 -9.15 -33.69
C ASP A 173 -22.43 -7.96 -34.63
N GLY A 174 -22.29 -6.75 -34.08
CA GLY A 174 -21.98 -5.55 -34.87
C GLY A 174 -20.66 -5.64 -35.62
N LEU A 175 -19.59 -6.20 -34.98
CA LEU A 175 -18.31 -6.41 -35.64
C LEU A 175 -18.40 -7.45 -36.77
N ARG A 176 -19.17 -8.52 -36.58
CA ARG A 176 -19.41 -9.52 -37.62
C ARG A 176 -20.18 -8.92 -38.82
N GLU A 177 -21.13 -8.03 -38.55
CA GLU A 177 -21.84 -7.32 -39.60
C GLU A 177 -20.92 -6.35 -40.36
N LEU A 178 -20.08 -5.58 -39.65
CA LEU A 178 -19.06 -4.74 -40.28
C LEU A 178 -18.09 -5.54 -41.17
N ALA A 179 -17.73 -6.77 -40.75
CA ALA A 179 -16.85 -7.65 -41.50
C ALA A 179 -17.45 -8.08 -42.83
N ARG A 180 -18.79 -8.17 -42.93
CA ARG A 180 -19.50 -8.50 -44.17
C ARG A 180 -19.49 -7.37 -45.23
N LEU A 181 -19.17 -6.15 -44.77
CA LEU A 181 -19.18 -4.96 -45.66
C LEU A 181 -17.97 -4.85 -46.58
N ASN A 182 -17.01 -5.79 -46.49
CA ASN A 182 -15.77 -5.76 -47.27
C ASN A 182 -15.06 -4.39 -47.22
N LEU A 183 -14.85 -3.88 -46.03
CA LEU A 183 -14.21 -2.58 -45.81
C LEU A 183 -12.78 -2.55 -46.36
N PRO A 184 -12.29 -1.37 -46.81
CA PRO A 184 -10.90 -1.22 -47.22
C PRO A 184 -9.93 -1.64 -46.13
N GLN A 185 -8.77 -2.23 -46.49
CA GLN A 185 -7.78 -2.72 -45.54
C GLN A 185 -7.24 -1.65 -44.59
N ASN A 186 -7.22 -0.39 -45.07
CA ASN A 186 -6.80 0.75 -44.26
C ASN A 186 -7.92 1.34 -43.41
N ALA A 187 -9.12 0.80 -43.43
CA ALA A 187 -10.27 1.30 -42.67
C ALA A 187 -9.98 1.21 -41.13
N VAL A 188 -10.69 2.04 -40.38
CA VAL A 188 -10.62 2.12 -38.94
C VAL A 188 -12.01 1.83 -38.35
N VAL A 189 -12.07 1.00 -37.34
CA VAL A 189 -13.31 0.68 -36.59
C VAL A 189 -13.25 1.33 -35.22
N GLY A 190 -14.21 2.21 -34.93
CA GLY A 190 -14.38 2.80 -33.61
C GLY A 190 -15.38 2.02 -32.75
N LEU A 191 -15.02 1.71 -31.53
CA LEU A 191 -15.95 1.20 -30.53
C LEU A 191 -16.24 2.33 -29.54
N MET A 192 -17.51 2.63 -29.33
CA MET A 192 -17.95 3.78 -28.53
C MET A 192 -19.20 3.43 -27.73
N ASP A 193 -19.22 3.74 -26.43
CA ASP A 193 -20.40 3.57 -25.59
C ASP A 193 -21.50 4.58 -25.94
N GLY A 194 -22.77 4.18 -25.85
CA GLY A 194 -23.93 5.02 -26.13
C GLY A 194 -24.15 6.19 -25.15
N ASP A 195 -23.37 6.28 -24.09
CA ASP A 195 -23.33 7.36 -23.11
C ASP A 195 -22.02 8.18 -23.15
N SER A 196 -21.36 8.17 -24.32
CA SER A 196 -20.11 8.89 -24.56
C SER A 196 -20.33 9.98 -25.62
N GLU A 197 -19.82 11.17 -25.35
CA GLU A 197 -19.95 12.32 -26.26
C GLU A 197 -18.57 12.71 -26.81
N LEU A 198 -18.45 12.75 -28.12
CA LEU A 198 -17.24 13.19 -28.79
C LEU A 198 -17.10 14.72 -28.70
N THR A 199 -15.87 15.22 -28.67
CA THR A 199 -15.62 16.65 -28.88
C THR A 199 -15.42 16.94 -30.37
N PRO A 200 -15.72 18.16 -30.84
CA PRO A 200 -15.54 18.52 -32.23
C PRO A 200 -14.13 18.26 -32.79
N GLY A 201 -14.04 17.59 -33.92
CA GLY A 201 -12.78 17.21 -34.55
C GLY A 201 -12.11 15.97 -33.98
N THR A 202 -12.77 15.20 -33.14
CA THR A 202 -12.23 13.95 -32.53
C THR A 202 -11.73 12.98 -33.60
N LEU A 203 -12.55 12.67 -34.60
CA LEU A 203 -12.18 11.72 -35.67
C LEU A 203 -11.04 12.28 -36.52
N ARG A 204 -11.16 13.53 -36.97
CA ARG A 204 -10.12 14.19 -37.74
C ARG A 204 -8.75 14.20 -37.03
N ARG A 205 -8.72 14.35 -35.73
CA ARG A 205 -7.48 14.39 -34.94
C ARG A 205 -6.92 13.01 -34.62
N CYS A 206 -7.74 11.96 -34.59
CA CYS A 206 -7.32 10.60 -34.28
C CYS A 206 -6.87 9.79 -35.49
N LEU A 207 -7.60 9.88 -36.62
CA LEU A 207 -7.38 9.05 -37.80
C LEU A 207 -5.97 9.15 -38.42
N PRO A 208 -5.29 10.32 -38.45
CA PRO A 208 -3.94 10.43 -39.01
C PRO A 208 -2.92 9.50 -38.36
N PHE A 209 -3.09 9.15 -37.08
CA PHE A 209 -2.14 8.28 -36.34
C PHE A 209 -2.08 6.88 -36.93
N PHE A 210 -3.16 6.36 -37.55
CA PHE A 210 -3.15 5.07 -38.22
C PHE A 210 -2.25 5.03 -39.48
N ARG A 211 -1.97 6.19 -40.06
CA ARG A 211 -1.01 6.31 -41.16
C ARG A 211 0.43 6.47 -40.62
N LEU A 212 0.60 7.22 -39.56
CA LEU A 212 1.94 7.44 -38.99
C LEU A 212 2.51 6.18 -38.33
N PHE A 213 1.66 5.32 -37.79
CA PHE A 213 2.07 4.13 -37.03
C PHE A 213 1.47 2.86 -37.65
N PRO A 214 2.14 2.23 -38.64
CA PRO A 214 1.61 1.03 -39.32
C PRO A 214 1.41 -0.18 -38.38
N LYS A 215 2.23 -0.31 -37.35
CA LYS A 215 2.12 -1.39 -36.34
C LYS A 215 1.08 -1.12 -35.27
N MET A 216 0.47 0.06 -35.24
CA MET A 216 -0.54 0.41 -34.26
C MET A 216 -1.86 -0.30 -34.58
N GLY A 217 -2.29 -1.17 -33.66
CA GLY A 217 -3.60 -1.85 -33.77
C GLY A 217 -4.75 -1.02 -33.24
N ALA A 218 -4.52 -0.16 -32.26
CA ALA A 218 -5.57 0.70 -31.71
C ALA A 218 -5.02 1.97 -31.05
N LEU A 219 -5.91 2.95 -30.88
CA LEU A 219 -5.68 4.12 -30.04
C LEU A 219 -6.91 4.40 -29.16
N THR A 220 -6.68 5.11 -28.07
CA THR A 220 -7.73 5.63 -27.20
C THR A 220 -7.43 7.07 -26.79
N THR A 221 -8.43 7.78 -26.31
CA THR A 221 -8.39 9.21 -26.04
C THR A 221 -8.45 9.54 -24.56
N ASP A 222 -8.30 10.82 -24.24
CA ASP A 222 -8.57 11.35 -22.92
C ASP A 222 -10.08 11.41 -22.63
N GLU A 223 -10.42 11.40 -21.34
CA GLU A 223 -11.79 11.44 -20.89
C GLU A 223 -11.99 12.51 -19.83
N LEU A 224 -13.15 13.16 -19.89
CA LEU A 224 -13.67 14.01 -18.81
C LEU A 224 -15.09 13.56 -18.45
N PRO A 225 -15.46 13.60 -17.16
CA PRO A 225 -16.79 13.18 -16.75
C PRO A 225 -17.79 14.33 -16.87
N ILE A 226 -19.01 14.00 -17.26
CA ILE A 226 -20.22 14.81 -17.07
C ILE A 226 -21.10 14.02 -16.12
N VAL A 227 -21.25 14.51 -14.88
CA VAL A 227 -22.00 13.80 -13.85
C VAL A 227 -23.20 14.62 -13.42
N GLU A 228 -24.40 14.00 -13.51
CA GLU A 228 -25.62 14.53 -12.93
C GLU A 228 -25.93 13.84 -11.59
N GLY A 229 -26.47 14.60 -10.63
CA GLY A 229 -27.01 14.09 -9.37
C GLY A 229 -26.06 14.06 -8.20
N SER A 230 -24.74 14.24 -8.37
CA SER A 230 -23.79 14.26 -7.24
C SER A 230 -22.51 15.03 -7.53
N TYR A 231 -22.30 16.11 -6.78
CA TYR A 231 -21.06 16.89 -6.84
C TYR A 231 -19.84 16.06 -6.38
N LEU A 232 -19.97 15.34 -5.26
CA LEU A 232 -18.84 14.57 -4.70
C LEU A 232 -18.40 13.43 -5.63
N PHE A 233 -19.37 12.75 -6.27
CA PHE A 233 -19.05 11.73 -7.26
C PHE A 233 -18.37 12.35 -8.50
N SER A 234 -18.82 13.53 -8.94
CA SER A 234 -18.18 14.27 -10.03
C SER A 234 -16.71 14.56 -9.72
N GLU A 235 -16.40 15.08 -8.53
CA GLU A 235 -15.02 15.38 -8.13
C GLU A 235 -14.16 14.10 -7.98
N TRP A 236 -14.72 13.04 -7.43
CA TRP A 236 -14.06 11.74 -7.38
C TRP A 236 -13.78 11.20 -8.80
N PHE A 237 -14.71 11.36 -9.74
CA PHE A 237 -14.54 10.87 -11.08
C PHE A 237 -13.51 11.71 -11.87
N HIS A 238 -13.51 13.04 -11.70
CA HIS A 238 -12.45 13.93 -12.22
C HIS A 238 -11.07 13.51 -11.72
N LEU A 239 -10.93 13.20 -10.44
CA LEU A 239 -9.70 12.68 -9.85
C LEU A 239 -9.28 11.36 -10.51
N ARG A 240 -10.20 10.40 -10.65
CA ARG A 240 -9.91 9.09 -11.26
C ARG A 240 -9.46 9.20 -12.70
N LEU A 241 -10.13 10.02 -13.52
CA LEU A 241 -9.75 10.22 -14.91
C LEU A 241 -8.44 11.00 -15.05
N SER A 242 -8.14 11.93 -14.15
CA SER A 242 -6.84 12.60 -14.11
C SER A 242 -5.70 11.66 -13.75
N GLN A 243 -5.89 10.73 -12.79
CA GLN A 243 -4.93 9.65 -12.49
C GLN A 243 -4.72 8.74 -13.72
N ARG A 244 -5.79 8.38 -14.42
CA ARG A 244 -5.72 7.57 -15.64
C ARG A 244 -4.91 8.29 -16.71
N HIS A 245 -5.21 9.57 -17.01
CA HIS A 245 -4.49 10.37 -17.99
C HIS A 245 -2.97 10.34 -17.75
N TYR A 246 -2.55 10.62 -16.53
CA TYR A 246 -1.15 10.58 -16.12
C TYR A 246 -0.49 9.23 -16.41
N GLN A 247 -1.14 8.12 -16.01
CA GLN A 247 -0.63 6.77 -16.24
C GLN A 247 -0.59 6.40 -17.73
N MET A 248 -1.64 6.74 -18.48
CA MET A 248 -1.72 6.48 -19.92
C MET A 248 -0.62 7.20 -20.68
N CYS A 249 -0.33 8.46 -20.35
CA CYS A 249 0.78 9.20 -20.93
C CYS A 249 2.14 8.54 -20.64
N SER A 250 2.35 8.07 -19.42
CA SER A 250 3.60 7.38 -19.06
C SER A 250 3.81 6.09 -19.84
N VAL A 251 2.77 5.27 -19.98
CA VAL A 251 2.86 3.98 -20.66
C VAL A 251 2.94 4.15 -22.18
N SER A 252 2.25 5.17 -22.74
CA SER A 252 2.24 5.46 -24.19
C SER A 252 3.60 5.88 -24.73
N LEU A 253 4.52 6.32 -23.91
CA LEU A 253 5.91 6.51 -24.30
C LEU A 253 6.59 5.21 -24.80
N SER A 254 6.05 4.05 -24.42
CA SER A 254 6.45 2.74 -24.94
C SER A 254 5.49 2.19 -26.00
N GLN A 255 4.66 3.03 -26.61
CA GLN A 255 3.63 2.65 -27.60
C GLN A 255 2.70 1.53 -27.10
N LYS A 256 2.39 1.54 -25.81
CA LYS A 256 1.42 0.66 -25.16
C LYS A 256 0.46 1.51 -24.32
N VAL A 257 -0.68 0.95 -23.95
CA VAL A 257 -1.67 1.57 -23.06
C VAL A 257 -2.08 0.58 -21.99
N MET A 258 -2.55 1.10 -20.84
CA MET A 258 -3.02 0.24 -19.74
C MET A 258 -4.40 -0.37 -20.02
N CYS A 259 -5.20 0.26 -20.85
CA CYS A 259 -6.49 -0.22 -21.35
C CYS A 259 -6.91 0.60 -22.57
N LEU A 260 -7.77 0.00 -23.38
CA LEU A 260 -8.53 0.70 -24.42
C LEU A 260 -9.89 1.01 -23.80
N THR A 261 -10.24 2.28 -23.65
CA THR A 261 -11.49 2.62 -22.96
C THR A 261 -12.72 2.22 -23.77
N GLY A 262 -13.76 1.73 -23.12
CA GLY A 262 -15.04 1.47 -23.74
C GLY A 262 -15.77 2.76 -24.19
N ARG A 263 -15.38 3.91 -23.61
CA ARG A 263 -16.00 5.19 -23.96
C ARG A 263 -15.74 5.57 -25.40
N PHE A 264 -14.49 5.46 -25.83
CA PHE A 264 -14.10 5.65 -27.23
C PHE A 264 -12.71 5.09 -27.49
N SER A 265 -12.62 4.14 -28.42
CA SER A 265 -11.34 3.62 -28.90
C SER A 265 -11.46 3.29 -30.39
N LEU A 266 -10.41 3.60 -31.13
CA LEU A 266 -10.31 3.32 -32.58
C LEU A 266 -9.34 2.15 -32.77
N PHE A 267 -9.71 1.25 -33.68
CA PHE A 267 -8.98 0.04 -34.00
C PHE A 267 -8.72 -0.02 -35.52
N ARG A 268 -7.59 -0.55 -35.92
CA ARG A 268 -7.35 -0.94 -37.28
C ARG A 268 -8.36 -2.00 -37.71
N ALA A 269 -9.02 -1.87 -38.86
CA ALA A 269 -10.05 -2.80 -39.31
C ALA A 269 -9.53 -4.25 -39.42
N GLU A 270 -8.29 -4.44 -39.87
CA GLU A 270 -7.60 -5.74 -39.89
C GLU A 270 -7.63 -6.45 -38.52
N ALA A 271 -7.48 -5.70 -37.45
CA ALA A 271 -7.50 -6.25 -36.05
C ALA A 271 -8.93 -6.43 -35.55
N ALA A 272 -9.80 -5.39 -35.67
CA ALA A 272 -11.14 -5.41 -35.11
C ALA A 272 -12.09 -6.38 -35.83
N LEU A 273 -11.91 -6.56 -37.13
CA LEU A 273 -12.74 -7.46 -37.95
C LEU A 273 -12.17 -8.87 -38.07
N HIS A 274 -11.07 -9.16 -37.37
CA HIS A 274 -10.56 -10.52 -37.29
C HIS A 274 -11.58 -11.42 -36.54
N PRO A 275 -11.96 -12.61 -37.13
CA PRO A 275 -13.00 -13.45 -36.52
C PRO A 275 -12.79 -13.71 -35.01
N THR A 276 -11.57 -14.06 -34.62
CA THR A 276 -11.25 -14.35 -33.20
C THR A 276 -11.30 -13.11 -32.28
N PHE A 277 -11.37 -11.88 -32.85
CA PHE A 277 -11.54 -10.66 -32.03
C PHE A 277 -12.99 -10.57 -31.54
N ALA A 278 -13.96 -10.75 -32.45
CA ALA A 278 -15.37 -10.76 -32.13
C ALA A 278 -15.72 -11.94 -31.21
N ASP A 279 -15.18 -13.15 -31.48
CA ASP A 279 -15.42 -14.33 -30.69
C ASP A 279 -14.90 -14.18 -29.25
N GLN A 280 -13.67 -13.64 -29.08
CA GLN A 280 -13.15 -13.38 -27.76
C GLN A 280 -13.89 -12.26 -27.04
N LEU A 281 -14.38 -11.24 -27.78
CA LEU A 281 -15.21 -10.19 -27.20
C LEU A 281 -16.53 -10.75 -26.66
N GLU A 282 -17.16 -11.66 -27.37
CA GLU A 282 -18.42 -12.30 -26.98
C GLU A 282 -18.22 -13.29 -25.81
N LEU A 283 -17.26 -14.20 -25.94
CA LEU A 283 -17.07 -15.34 -25.04
C LEU A 283 -15.68 -15.35 -24.41
N ASP A 284 -15.31 -14.27 -23.73
CA ASP A 284 -14.06 -14.24 -22.98
C ASP A 284 -14.20 -14.99 -21.66
N THR A 285 -13.24 -15.87 -21.36
CA THR A 285 -13.23 -16.71 -20.18
C THR A 285 -11.89 -16.64 -19.47
N LEU A 286 -11.88 -16.96 -18.18
CA LEU A 286 -10.69 -17.15 -17.38
C LEU A 286 -10.80 -18.49 -16.66
N ASP A 287 -9.70 -19.24 -16.67
CA ASP A 287 -9.49 -20.39 -15.81
C ASP A 287 -8.83 -19.91 -14.51
N ASP A 288 -9.56 -20.03 -13.41
CA ASP A 288 -9.10 -19.63 -12.09
C ASP A 288 -8.92 -20.86 -11.21
N TRP A 289 -7.83 -20.92 -10.46
CA TRP A 289 -7.48 -22.08 -9.63
C TRP A 289 -8.53 -22.40 -8.55
N LEU A 290 -9.25 -21.40 -8.03
CA LEU A 290 -10.28 -21.58 -7.00
C LEU A 290 -11.68 -21.69 -7.60
N TRP A 291 -11.98 -20.82 -8.57
CA TRP A 291 -13.33 -20.68 -9.11
C TRP A 291 -13.59 -21.58 -10.31
N GLY A 292 -12.53 -22.15 -10.93
CA GLY A 292 -12.63 -22.87 -12.20
C GLY A 292 -12.87 -21.90 -13.37
N GLN A 293 -13.33 -22.44 -14.49
CA GLN A 293 -13.59 -21.63 -15.68
C GLN A 293 -14.87 -20.79 -15.52
N PHE A 294 -14.77 -19.50 -15.80
CA PHE A 294 -15.93 -18.59 -15.80
C PHE A 294 -15.85 -17.56 -16.91
N LYS A 295 -17.03 -17.09 -17.36
CA LYS A 295 -17.19 -16.06 -18.39
C LYS A 295 -17.06 -14.66 -17.80
N PHE A 296 -16.63 -13.70 -18.64
CA PHE A 296 -16.62 -12.30 -18.27
C PHE A 296 -17.98 -11.65 -18.54
N LEU A 297 -18.53 -11.00 -17.51
CA LEU A 297 -19.75 -10.20 -17.63
C LEU A 297 -19.46 -8.82 -18.24
N SER A 298 -18.36 -8.20 -17.82
CA SER A 298 -17.95 -6.85 -18.24
C SER A 298 -16.45 -6.83 -18.57
N GLY A 299 -15.95 -5.69 -19.09
CA GLY A 299 -14.53 -5.52 -19.39
C GLY A 299 -14.18 -5.80 -20.85
N ASP A 300 -15.11 -5.49 -21.74
CA ASP A 300 -14.91 -5.44 -23.18
C ASP A 300 -13.64 -4.64 -23.56
N ASP A 301 -13.42 -3.51 -22.91
CA ASP A 301 -12.24 -2.65 -23.00
C ASP A 301 -10.91 -3.39 -22.69
N LYS A 302 -10.91 -4.23 -21.70
CA LYS A 302 -9.74 -5.03 -21.31
C LYS A 302 -9.57 -6.30 -22.16
N THR A 303 -10.66 -6.88 -22.64
CA THR A 303 -10.63 -8.02 -23.55
C THR A 303 -10.01 -7.62 -24.88
N THR A 304 -10.45 -6.50 -25.47
CA THR A 304 -9.92 -5.96 -26.74
C THR A 304 -8.45 -5.56 -26.61
N TRP A 305 -8.10 -4.90 -25.50
CA TRP A 305 -6.72 -4.58 -25.16
C TRP A 305 -5.82 -5.83 -25.07
N TYR A 306 -6.27 -6.89 -24.38
CA TYR A 306 -5.51 -8.12 -24.20
C TYR A 306 -5.33 -8.86 -25.52
N TRP A 307 -6.36 -8.87 -26.40
CA TRP A 307 -6.28 -9.46 -27.72
C TRP A 307 -5.17 -8.83 -28.57
N LEU A 308 -5.06 -7.50 -28.57
CA LEU A 308 -4.03 -6.75 -29.28
C LEU A 308 -2.64 -6.98 -28.66
N LEU A 309 -2.55 -6.92 -27.34
CA LEU A 309 -1.28 -7.11 -26.62
C LEU A 309 -0.68 -8.48 -26.90
N ARG A 310 -1.50 -9.53 -26.88
CA ARG A 310 -1.08 -10.91 -27.17
C ARG A 310 -0.53 -11.07 -28.59
N ARG A 311 -1.03 -10.30 -29.54
CA ARG A 311 -0.58 -10.29 -30.95
C ARG A 311 0.56 -9.30 -31.23
N GLY A 312 1.03 -8.58 -30.23
CA GLY A 312 2.17 -7.66 -30.35
C GLY A 312 1.86 -6.30 -30.97
N TYR A 313 0.59 -5.95 -31.18
CA TYR A 313 0.22 -4.64 -31.69
C TYR A 313 0.67 -3.51 -30.77
N ASP A 314 1.05 -2.38 -31.37
CA ASP A 314 1.23 -1.14 -30.64
C ASP A 314 -0.12 -0.46 -30.40
N MET A 315 -0.20 0.31 -29.31
CA MET A 315 -1.40 1.02 -28.91
C MET A 315 -1.02 2.41 -28.40
N LEU A 316 -1.76 3.44 -28.79
CA LEU A 316 -1.46 4.81 -28.42
C LEU A 316 -2.58 5.46 -27.59
N TYR A 317 -2.18 6.38 -26.75
CA TYR A 317 -3.08 7.29 -26.05
C TYR A 317 -2.95 8.70 -26.62
N ILE A 318 -4.08 9.30 -27.00
CA ILE A 318 -4.15 10.63 -27.61
C ILE A 318 -4.62 11.64 -26.54
N PRO A 319 -3.71 12.35 -25.88
CA PRO A 319 -4.01 13.14 -24.68
C PRO A 319 -4.71 14.47 -24.96
N ASP A 320 -4.71 14.94 -26.20
CA ASP A 320 -5.28 16.22 -26.62
C ASP A 320 -6.65 16.09 -27.29
N VAL A 321 -7.21 14.90 -27.34
CA VAL A 321 -8.59 14.62 -27.78
C VAL A 321 -9.36 14.13 -26.57
N ILE A 322 -10.45 14.80 -26.25
CA ILE A 322 -11.28 14.53 -25.08
C ILE A 322 -12.61 13.94 -25.52
N VAL A 323 -13.03 12.90 -24.83
CA VAL A 323 -14.38 12.33 -24.95
C VAL A 323 -15.07 12.46 -23.59
N TYR A 324 -16.29 12.95 -23.57
CA TYR A 324 -17.04 13.07 -22.33
C TYR A 324 -17.74 11.76 -21.98
N SER A 325 -17.57 11.36 -20.72
CA SER A 325 -18.25 10.21 -20.10
C SER A 325 -19.45 10.72 -19.32
N ILE A 326 -20.66 10.46 -19.80
CA ILE A 326 -21.88 10.92 -19.16
C ILE A 326 -22.34 9.87 -18.13
N GLU A 327 -22.49 10.29 -16.87
CA GLU A 327 -22.95 9.43 -15.78
C GLU A 327 -24.09 10.12 -15.01
N THR A 328 -25.19 9.42 -14.82
CA THR A 328 -26.30 9.89 -14.00
C THR A 328 -26.35 9.09 -12.70
N ILE A 329 -26.29 9.80 -11.57
CA ILE A 329 -26.25 9.17 -10.25
C ILE A 329 -27.64 9.23 -9.62
N SER A 330 -28.19 8.05 -9.33
CA SER A 330 -29.41 7.88 -8.55
C SER A 330 -29.13 6.94 -7.39
N GLY A 331 -29.61 7.23 -6.19
CA GLY A 331 -29.43 6.41 -5.00
C GLY A 331 -28.13 6.68 -4.23
N SER A 332 -27.61 5.68 -3.52
CA SER A 332 -26.45 5.83 -2.63
C SER A 332 -25.15 6.04 -3.41
N LEU A 333 -24.49 7.17 -3.13
CA LEU A 333 -23.19 7.53 -3.64
C LEU A 333 -22.12 6.46 -3.34
N ILE A 334 -22.09 5.99 -2.09
CA ILE A 334 -21.07 5.04 -1.61
C ILE A 334 -21.25 3.71 -2.30
N ASP A 335 -22.49 3.21 -2.41
CA ASP A 335 -22.76 1.96 -3.11
C ASP A 335 -22.38 2.07 -4.59
N ARG A 336 -22.71 3.17 -5.25
CA ARG A 336 -22.35 3.38 -6.65
C ARG A 336 -20.84 3.41 -6.86
N ALA A 337 -20.11 4.16 -6.02
CA ALA A 337 -18.65 4.20 -6.08
C ALA A 337 -18.03 2.82 -5.81
N TYR A 338 -18.53 2.09 -4.81
CA TYR A 338 -18.09 0.73 -4.50
C TYR A 338 -18.32 -0.24 -5.65
N GLN A 339 -19.52 -0.25 -6.25
CA GLN A 339 -19.84 -1.15 -7.38
C GLN A 339 -18.97 -0.83 -8.61
N ASN A 340 -18.75 0.45 -8.92
CA ASN A 340 -17.87 0.86 -10.01
C ASN A 340 -16.41 0.43 -9.73
N MET A 341 -15.88 0.68 -8.53
CA MET A 341 -14.52 0.26 -8.17
C MET A 341 -14.36 -1.26 -8.25
N ARG A 342 -15.29 -2.03 -7.69
CA ARG A 342 -15.28 -3.50 -7.73
C ARG A 342 -15.28 -4.02 -9.17
N ARG A 343 -16.11 -3.45 -10.04
CA ARG A 343 -16.18 -3.79 -11.47
C ARG A 343 -14.87 -3.48 -12.20
N TRP A 344 -14.34 -2.27 -12.04
CA TRP A 344 -13.10 -1.85 -12.71
C TRP A 344 -11.89 -2.65 -12.25
N TYR A 345 -11.76 -2.87 -10.94
CA TYR A 345 -10.65 -3.67 -10.40
C TYR A 345 -10.77 -5.14 -10.79
N GLY A 346 -11.99 -5.70 -10.80
CA GLY A 346 -12.19 -7.05 -11.28
C GLY A 346 -11.77 -7.22 -12.74
N ASN A 347 -12.18 -6.29 -13.62
CA ASN A 347 -11.77 -6.30 -15.03
C ASN A 347 -10.24 -6.16 -15.18
N MET A 348 -9.64 -5.27 -14.38
CA MET A 348 -8.19 -5.11 -14.35
C MET A 348 -7.49 -6.40 -13.90
N LEU A 349 -7.90 -6.97 -12.77
CA LEU A 349 -7.25 -8.14 -12.19
C LEU A 349 -7.36 -9.37 -13.09
N ARG A 350 -8.54 -9.67 -13.66
CA ARG A 350 -8.75 -10.79 -14.60
C ARG A 350 -7.85 -10.73 -15.82
N ASN A 351 -7.70 -9.53 -16.41
CA ASN A 351 -6.93 -9.38 -17.65
C ASN A 351 -5.42 -9.17 -17.39
N SER A 352 -5.04 -8.54 -16.29
CA SER A 352 -3.62 -8.36 -15.96
C SER A 352 -2.91 -9.68 -15.67
N ASP A 353 -3.57 -10.67 -15.08
CA ASP A 353 -2.96 -12.00 -14.88
C ASP A 353 -2.54 -12.64 -16.21
N ARG A 354 -3.46 -12.66 -17.16
CA ARG A 354 -3.17 -13.17 -18.50
C ARG A 354 -2.04 -12.39 -19.20
N ALA A 355 -2.05 -11.06 -19.04
CA ALA A 355 -1.06 -10.20 -19.67
C ALA A 355 0.35 -10.33 -19.02
N ILE A 356 0.42 -10.53 -17.71
CA ILE A 356 1.68 -10.84 -17.01
C ILE A 356 2.25 -12.19 -17.52
N GLY A 357 1.38 -13.18 -17.74
CA GLY A 357 1.75 -14.48 -18.29
C GLY A 357 2.31 -14.44 -19.72
N LEU A 358 2.09 -13.35 -20.48
CA LEU A 358 2.73 -13.17 -21.79
C LEU A 358 4.25 -12.92 -21.68
N GLY A 359 4.72 -12.52 -20.51
CA GLY A 359 6.11 -12.15 -20.26
C GLY A 359 6.51 -10.77 -20.81
N PRO A 360 7.70 -10.27 -20.41
CA PRO A 360 8.16 -8.93 -20.76
C PRO A 360 8.50 -8.77 -22.26
N ALA A 361 8.86 -9.86 -22.94
CA ALA A 361 9.19 -9.81 -24.37
C ALA A 361 7.97 -9.46 -25.25
N LYS A 362 6.79 -10.00 -24.93
CA LYS A 362 5.53 -9.71 -25.66
C LYS A 362 4.80 -8.48 -25.18
N ALA A 363 4.68 -8.32 -23.84
CA ALA A 363 3.98 -7.17 -23.26
C ALA A 363 4.78 -5.87 -23.36
N GLY A 364 6.11 -5.96 -23.55
CA GLY A 364 7.04 -4.84 -23.38
C GLY A 364 7.45 -4.68 -21.92
N TRP A 365 8.76 -4.54 -21.64
CA TRP A 365 9.32 -4.52 -20.27
C TRP A 365 8.63 -3.52 -19.33
N PHE A 366 8.46 -2.28 -19.80
CA PHE A 366 7.85 -1.25 -18.96
C PHE A 366 6.38 -1.55 -18.66
N MET A 367 5.60 -1.96 -19.67
CA MET A 367 4.21 -2.34 -19.51
C MET A 367 4.05 -3.55 -18.60
N TRP A 368 4.90 -4.57 -18.78
CA TRP A 368 4.90 -5.78 -17.95
C TRP A 368 5.17 -5.44 -16.47
N TYR A 369 6.16 -4.57 -16.22
CA TYR A 369 6.42 -4.10 -14.86
C TYR A 369 5.27 -3.29 -14.28
N CYS A 370 4.61 -2.43 -15.08
CA CYS A 370 3.40 -1.74 -14.65
C CYS A 370 2.28 -2.70 -14.21
N LEU A 371 2.14 -3.84 -14.91
CA LEU A 371 1.14 -4.86 -14.56
C LEU A 371 1.49 -5.56 -13.24
N LEU A 372 2.77 -5.90 -13.03
CA LEU A 372 3.26 -6.43 -11.75
C LEU A 372 3.07 -5.41 -10.62
N ASP A 373 3.44 -4.15 -10.86
CA ASP A 373 3.27 -3.08 -9.89
C ASP A 373 1.81 -2.92 -9.44
N GLN A 374 0.85 -3.13 -10.34
CA GLN A 374 -0.57 -3.13 -9.96
C GLN A 374 -0.93 -4.21 -8.92
N ARG A 375 -0.16 -5.31 -8.84
CA ARG A 375 -0.35 -6.38 -7.85
C ARG A 375 0.32 -6.08 -6.50
N ILE A 376 1.38 -5.30 -6.51
CA ILE A 376 2.17 -4.96 -5.32
C ILE A 376 1.66 -3.66 -4.69
N SER A 377 1.24 -2.71 -5.52
CA SER A 377 0.93 -1.34 -5.10
C SER A 377 -0.16 -1.22 -4.04
N TYR A 378 -1.16 -2.09 -4.04
CA TYR A 378 -2.23 -2.01 -3.04
C TYR A 378 -1.75 -2.46 -1.64
N TRP A 379 -0.80 -3.38 -1.54
CA TRP A 379 -0.17 -3.74 -0.27
C TRP A 379 0.74 -2.62 0.24
N THR A 380 1.66 -2.13 -0.59
CA THR A 380 2.58 -1.06 -0.19
C THR A 380 1.86 0.25 0.16
N THR A 381 0.70 0.51 -0.46
CA THR A 381 -0.13 1.68 -0.13
C THR A 381 -0.76 1.58 1.26
N LEU A 382 -1.06 0.37 1.75
CA LEU A 382 -1.62 0.13 3.08
C LEU A 382 -0.58 0.23 4.20
N ILE A 383 0.71 0.23 3.90
CA ILE A 383 1.77 0.39 4.92
C ILE A 383 1.57 1.71 5.67
N THR A 384 1.34 2.82 4.96
CA THR A 384 1.21 4.14 5.61
C THR A 384 0.03 4.23 6.59
N PRO A 385 -1.23 3.90 6.22
CA PRO A 385 -2.33 3.92 7.18
C PRO A 385 -2.19 2.83 8.25
N GLY A 386 -1.62 1.68 7.91
CA GLY A 386 -1.36 0.60 8.88
C GLY A 386 -0.35 1.04 9.95
N SER A 387 0.79 1.59 9.54
CA SER A 387 1.80 2.12 10.48
C SER A 387 1.23 3.26 11.33
N LEU A 388 0.43 4.17 10.74
CA LEU A 388 -0.26 5.22 11.50
C LEU A 388 -1.18 4.62 12.57
N SER A 389 -1.97 3.61 12.22
CA SER A 389 -2.88 2.95 13.17
C SER A 389 -2.11 2.28 14.31
N ILE A 390 -1.01 1.60 14.02
CA ILE A 390 -0.15 0.97 15.03
C ILE A 390 0.42 2.04 15.98
N CYS A 391 1.00 3.12 15.44
CA CYS A 391 1.54 4.20 16.25
C CYS A 391 0.49 4.83 17.16
N LEU A 392 -0.75 5.01 16.68
CA LEU A 392 -1.85 5.56 17.48
C LEU A 392 -2.28 4.61 18.62
N VAL A 393 -2.36 3.29 18.34
CA VAL A 393 -2.74 2.29 19.33
C VAL A 393 -1.67 2.16 20.42
N GLN A 394 -0.39 2.26 20.04
CA GLN A 394 0.74 2.15 20.97
C GLN A 394 1.06 3.47 21.71
N GLY A 395 0.36 4.56 21.42
CA GLY A 395 0.63 5.86 22.03
C GLY A 395 1.90 6.54 21.51
N TYR A 396 2.44 6.13 20.34
CA TYR A 396 3.63 6.73 19.73
C TYR A 396 3.25 8.01 18.97
N TRP A 397 2.87 9.04 19.72
CA TRP A 397 2.29 10.29 19.19
C TRP A 397 3.22 11.03 18.23
N LEU A 398 4.52 11.04 18.52
CA LEU A 398 5.51 11.70 17.65
C LEU A 398 5.61 10.99 16.30
N ALA A 399 5.72 9.67 16.29
CA ALA A 399 5.77 8.87 15.06
C ALA A 399 4.47 8.99 14.27
N ALA A 400 3.31 8.95 14.95
CA ALA A 400 2.00 9.19 14.31
C ALA A 400 1.93 10.58 13.68
N GLY A 401 2.41 11.62 14.40
CA GLY A 401 2.49 12.99 13.88
C GLY A 401 3.37 13.10 12.63
N LEU A 402 4.53 12.44 12.62
CA LEU A 402 5.44 12.40 11.45
C LEU A 402 4.79 11.73 10.24
N ILE A 403 4.12 10.57 10.45
CA ILE A 403 3.41 9.88 9.37
C ILE A 403 2.28 10.76 8.83
N LEU A 404 1.53 11.43 9.71
CA LEU A 404 0.47 12.34 9.31
C LEU A 404 1.02 13.54 8.51
N CYS A 405 2.09 14.17 8.98
CA CYS A 405 2.78 15.23 8.24
C CYS A 405 3.23 14.75 6.87
N TRP A 406 3.82 13.55 6.78
CA TRP A 406 4.21 12.94 5.50
C TRP A 406 3.02 12.78 4.55
N ILE A 407 1.88 12.30 5.05
CA ILE A 407 0.65 12.19 4.27
C ILE A 407 0.22 13.57 3.76
N LEU A 408 0.12 14.55 4.67
CA LEU A 408 -0.35 15.90 4.36
C LEU A 408 0.58 16.68 3.43
N CYS A 409 1.87 16.36 3.40
CA CYS A 409 2.84 16.92 2.46
C CYS A 409 2.75 16.30 1.08
N THR A 410 2.87 14.97 1.07
CA THR A 410 3.09 14.25 -0.18
C THR A 410 1.82 14.17 -1.04
N ARG A 411 0.64 14.08 -0.43
CA ARG A 411 -0.61 13.92 -1.19
C ARG A 411 -1.02 15.18 -1.95
N PRO A 412 -0.91 16.41 -1.43
CA PRO A 412 -1.09 17.62 -2.23
C PRO A 412 -0.12 17.73 -3.41
N ILE A 413 1.15 17.35 -3.23
CA ILE A 413 2.14 17.35 -4.32
C ILE A 413 1.71 16.38 -5.43
N ILE A 414 1.34 15.15 -5.06
CA ILE A 414 0.85 14.15 -6.02
C ILE A 414 -0.38 14.67 -6.76
N LEU A 415 -1.36 15.23 -6.04
CA LEU A 415 -2.58 15.79 -6.63
C LEU A 415 -2.26 16.94 -7.59
N THR A 416 -1.37 17.85 -7.21
CA THR A 416 -0.92 18.95 -8.08
C THR A 416 -0.33 18.42 -9.38
N ILE A 417 0.50 17.37 -9.32
CA ILE A 417 1.11 16.77 -10.51
C ILE A 417 0.07 16.06 -11.37
N ILE A 418 -0.88 15.36 -10.76
CA ILE A 418 -1.95 14.64 -11.48
C ILE A 418 -2.86 15.62 -12.21
N PHE A 419 -3.21 16.76 -11.61
CA PHE A 419 -4.08 17.77 -12.20
C PHE A 419 -3.34 18.80 -13.08
N TRP A 420 -2.00 18.75 -13.13
CA TRP A 420 -1.21 19.69 -13.91
C TRP A 420 -1.47 19.54 -15.41
N GLY A 421 -1.91 20.64 -16.02
CA GLY A 421 -2.25 20.69 -17.45
C GLY A 421 -3.60 20.07 -17.80
N ARG A 422 -4.39 19.70 -16.79
CA ARG A 422 -5.77 19.20 -17.00
C ARG A 422 -6.77 20.34 -17.11
N GLN A 423 -7.86 20.11 -17.85
CA GLN A 423 -9.01 21.02 -17.83
C GLN A 423 -9.73 20.98 -16.48
N SER A 424 -9.74 19.82 -15.81
CA SER A 424 -10.20 19.68 -14.42
C SER A 424 -9.26 20.39 -13.46
N ARG A 425 -9.80 21.27 -12.63
CA ARG A 425 -8.99 22.05 -11.65
C ARG A 425 -8.89 21.31 -10.32
N LEU A 426 -7.71 21.40 -9.70
CA LEU A 426 -7.52 20.91 -8.34
C LEU A 426 -8.35 21.73 -7.35
N LYS A 427 -9.11 21.05 -6.49
CA LYS A 427 -9.94 21.62 -5.42
C LYS A 427 -9.55 21.02 -4.06
N PRO A 428 -9.76 21.72 -2.93
CA PRO A 428 -9.45 21.19 -1.60
C PRO A 428 -10.11 19.85 -1.29
N ILE A 429 -11.32 19.63 -1.79
CA ILE A 429 -12.08 18.38 -1.61
C ILE A 429 -11.34 17.15 -2.19
N HIS A 430 -10.46 17.36 -3.16
CA HIS A 430 -9.72 16.24 -3.76
C HIS A 430 -8.76 15.56 -2.77
N LEU A 431 -8.28 16.25 -1.73
CA LEU A 431 -7.38 15.63 -0.75
C LEU A 431 -8.07 14.55 0.09
N PRO A 432 -9.16 14.82 0.82
CA PRO A 432 -9.87 13.77 1.55
C PRO A 432 -10.45 12.69 0.62
N VAL A 433 -11.00 13.08 -0.54
CA VAL A 433 -11.50 12.12 -1.54
C VAL A 433 -10.38 11.19 -2.03
N PHE A 434 -9.18 11.71 -2.26
CA PHE A 434 -8.02 10.93 -2.68
C PHE A 434 -7.59 9.93 -1.61
N LEU A 435 -7.48 10.34 -0.35
CA LEU A 435 -7.08 9.48 0.76
C LEU A 435 -8.08 8.33 0.95
N ILE A 436 -9.37 8.66 1.04
CA ILE A 436 -10.43 7.66 1.21
C ILE A 436 -10.45 6.70 0.02
N ALA A 437 -10.43 7.22 -1.22
CA ALA A 437 -10.44 6.40 -2.42
C ALA A 437 -9.17 5.55 -2.56
N GLN A 438 -8.01 6.05 -2.17
CA GLN A 438 -6.74 5.33 -2.23
C GLN A 438 -6.75 4.10 -1.31
N TRP A 439 -7.14 4.28 -0.05
CA TRP A 439 -7.12 3.21 0.94
C TRP A 439 -8.26 2.21 0.75
N SER A 440 -9.49 2.69 0.53
CA SER A 440 -10.62 1.81 0.24
C SER A 440 -10.41 0.98 -1.04
N SER A 441 -9.79 1.59 -2.06
CA SER A 441 -9.41 0.87 -3.29
C SER A 441 -8.50 -0.33 -3.03
N CYS A 442 -7.57 -0.21 -2.08
CA CYS A 442 -6.66 -1.31 -1.75
C CYS A 442 -7.43 -2.49 -1.13
N ILE A 443 -8.28 -2.22 -0.15
CA ILE A 443 -9.14 -3.24 0.49
C ILE A 443 -10.06 -3.91 -0.55
N ILE A 444 -10.69 -3.12 -1.41
CA ILE A 444 -11.57 -3.64 -2.47
C ILE A 444 -10.80 -4.51 -3.46
N LYS A 445 -9.55 -4.17 -3.80
CA LYS A 445 -8.72 -4.97 -4.71
C LYS A 445 -8.34 -6.31 -4.09
N ILE A 446 -7.93 -6.33 -2.81
CA ILE A 446 -7.60 -7.56 -2.10
C ILE A 446 -8.83 -8.47 -2.05
N TRP A 447 -10.00 -7.94 -1.70
CA TRP A 447 -11.26 -8.68 -1.74
C TRP A 447 -11.57 -9.21 -3.14
N THR A 448 -11.47 -8.35 -4.16
CA THR A 448 -11.83 -8.70 -5.54
C THR A 448 -10.90 -9.77 -6.11
N GLN A 449 -9.61 -9.74 -5.74
CA GLN A 449 -8.64 -10.76 -6.17
C GLN A 449 -9.03 -12.17 -5.72
N MET A 450 -9.61 -12.32 -4.54
CA MET A 450 -10.10 -13.61 -4.06
C MET A 450 -11.49 -13.96 -4.60
N ASN A 451 -12.16 -13.04 -5.27
CA ASN A 451 -13.55 -13.15 -5.74
C ASN A 451 -13.71 -12.82 -7.24
N LEU A 452 -12.74 -13.19 -8.08
CA LEU A 452 -12.71 -12.82 -9.51
C LEU A 452 -13.93 -13.31 -10.29
N ALA A 453 -14.49 -14.46 -9.93
CA ALA A 453 -15.68 -15.03 -10.57
C ALA A 453 -16.99 -14.32 -10.15
N GLN A 454 -16.99 -13.62 -9.01
CA GLN A 454 -18.19 -12.92 -8.55
C GLN A 454 -18.28 -11.54 -9.22
N GLN A 455 -19.05 -11.48 -10.29
CA GLN A 455 -19.23 -10.28 -11.11
C GLN A 455 -20.65 -9.75 -10.95
N LYS A 456 -20.79 -8.42 -10.81
CA LYS A 456 -22.09 -7.75 -10.77
C LYS A 456 -22.04 -6.47 -11.60
N TRP A 457 -23.05 -6.24 -12.38
CA TRP A 457 -23.26 -5.03 -13.16
C TRP A 457 -24.65 -4.46 -12.86
N SER A 458 -24.69 -3.51 -11.95
CA SER A 458 -25.95 -2.92 -11.45
C SER A 458 -26.60 -1.93 -12.39
N ASN A 459 -25.84 -1.31 -13.30
CA ASN A 459 -26.33 -0.23 -14.17
C ASN A 459 -27.18 -0.70 -15.35
N ARG A 460 -27.13 -1.99 -15.68
CA ARG A 460 -27.81 -2.57 -16.83
C ARG A 460 -28.52 -3.86 -16.44
N GLY A 461 -29.69 -3.70 -15.79
CA GLY A 461 -30.55 -4.84 -15.46
C GLY A 461 -30.07 -5.73 -14.31
N ASN A 462 -29.22 -5.26 -13.41
CA ASN A 462 -28.70 -6.04 -12.26
C ASN A 462 -28.11 -7.40 -12.65
N GLN A 463 -27.42 -7.50 -13.77
CA GLN A 463 -26.79 -8.72 -14.21
C GLN A 463 -25.71 -9.17 -13.21
N SER A 464 -25.70 -10.44 -12.86
CA SER A 464 -24.70 -11.05 -11.99
C SER A 464 -24.32 -12.43 -12.48
N ILE A 465 -23.03 -12.74 -12.39
CA ILE A 465 -22.47 -14.07 -12.68
C ILE A 465 -21.63 -14.50 -11.49
N SER A 466 -21.77 -15.77 -11.11
CA SER A 466 -20.92 -16.41 -10.11
C SER A 466 -20.64 -17.84 -10.54
N ALA A 467 -19.37 -18.23 -10.56
CA ALA A 467 -18.94 -19.61 -10.85
C ALA A 467 -18.79 -20.44 -9.56
N ALA A 468 -19.47 -20.06 -8.49
CA ALA A 468 -19.30 -20.74 -7.20
C ALA A 468 -19.83 -22.18 -7.16
N GLY A 469 -20.52 -22.66 -8.22
CA GLY A 469 -21.19 -23.99 -8.20
C GLY A 469 -22.44 -24.00 -7.31
N THR A 470 -22.90 -25.20 -6.92
CA THR A 470 -24.08 -25.39 -6.08
C THR A 470 -23.72 -26.19 -4.82
N GLY A 471 -24.55 -26.09 -3.79
CA GLY A 471 -24.43 -26.92 -2.57
C GLY A 471 -23.08 -26.77 -1.86
N LEU A 472 -22.46 -27.94 -1.56
CA LEU A 472 -21.19 -28.03 -0.82
C LEU A 472 -20.03 -27.36 -1.56
N GLU A 473 -19.97 -27.54 -2.88
CA GLU A 473 -18.93 -26.91 -3.71
C GLU A 473 -18.90 -25.38 -3.52
N ARG A 474 -20.06 -24.75 -3.51
CA ARG A 474 -20.20 -23.32 -3.26
C ARG A 474 -19.72 -22.93 -1.88
N LEU A 475 -20.09 -23.69 -0.84
CA LEU A 475 -19.68 -23.44 0.53
C LEU A 475 -18.16 -23.52 0.66
N VAL A 476 -17.53 -24.53 0.09
CA VAL A 476 -16.07 -24.71 0.11
C VAL A 476 -15.39 -23.56 -0.63
N LYS A 477 -15.75 -23.26 -1.87
CA LYS A 477 -15.13 -22.18 -2.66
C LYS A 477 -15.27 -20.80 -1.98
N VAL A 478 -16.45 -20.48 -1.47
CA VAL A 478 -16.69 -19.22 -0.76
C VAL A 478 -15.96 -19.21 0.57
N GLY A 479 -15.93 -20.31 1.31
CA GLY A 479 -15.21 -20.48 2.57
C GLY A 479 -13.71 -20.26 2.38
N VAL A 480 -13.11 -20.94 1.40
CA VAL A 480 -11.68 -20.79 1.04
C VAL A 480 -11.36 -19.36 0.61
N SER A 481 -12.19 -18.74 -0.22
CA SER A 481 -12.00 -17.33 -0.63
C SER A 481 -11.98 -16.38 0.55
N ARG A 482 -12.90 -16.54 1.50
CA ARG A 482 -12.95 -15.71 2.72
C ARG A 482 -11.77 -15.98 3.64
N PHE A 483 -11.41 -17.24 3.83
CA PHE A 483 -10.24 -17.63 4.63
C PHE A 483 -8.97 -17.01 4.06
N LEU A 484 -8.73 -17.12 2.75
CA LEU A 484 -7.56 -16.53 2.10
C LEU A 484 -7.53 -14.99 2.21
N TYR A 485 -8.69 -14.34 2.06
CA TYR A 485 -8.80 -12.90 2.24
C TYR A 485 -8.38 -12.48 3.66
N VAL A 486 -8.95 -13.13 4.67
CA VAL A 486 -8.64 -12.82 6.09
C VAL A 486 -7.18 -13.15 6.40
N SER A 487 -6.68 -14.31 5.95
CA SER A 487 -5.29 -14.74 6.17
C SER A 487 -4.28 -13.77 5.56
N GLN A 488 -4.55 -13.24 4.36
CA GLN A 488 -3.67 -12.24 3.73
C GLN A 488 -3.66 -10.93 4.51
N LEU A 489 -4.82 -10.44 4.96
CA LEU A 489 -4.88 -9.23 5.79
C LEU A 489 -4.18 -9.44 7.13
N PHE A 490 -4.40 -10.59 7.76
CA PHE A 490 -3.74 -10.94 9.02
C PHE A 490 -2.22 -11.05 8.84
N GLY A 491 -1.76 -11.76 7.82
CA GLY A 491 -0.34 -11.84 7.48
C GLY A 491 0.28 -10.47 7.22
N PHE A 492 -0.44 -9.57 6.55
CA PHE A 492 0.02 -8.21 6.32
C PHE A 492 0.13 -7.42 7.64
N VAL A 493 -0.83 -7.56 8.56
CA VAL A 493 -0.76 -6.94 9.90
C VAL A 493 0.44 -7.48 10.69
N ILE A 494 0.69 -8.79 10.65
CA ILE A 494 1.86 -9.40 11.30
C ILE A 494 3.17 -8.80 10.73
N ILE A 495 3.28 -8.68 9.40
CA ILE A 495 4.45 -8.09 8.76
C ILE A 495 4.62 -6.62 9.20
N LEU A 496 3.55 -5.84 9.28
CA LEU A 496 3.60 -4.47 9.77
C LEU A 496 4.04 -4.39 11.23
N CYS A 497 3.51 -5.26 12.08
CA CYS A 497 3.89 -5.33 13.48
C CYS A 497 5.37 -5.73 13.63
N TRP A 498 5.84 -6.69 12.83
CA TRP A 498 7.24 -7.07 12.81
C TRP A 498 8.16 -5.91 12.36
N PHE A 499 7.79 -5.21 11.29
CA PHE A 499 8.53 -4.01 10.85
C PHE A 499 8.53 -2.88 11.90
N ALA A 500 7.47 -2.77 12.66
CA ALA A 500 7.38 -1.79 13.75
C ALA A 500 8.06 -2.28 15.04
N SER A 501 8.75 -3.42 15.01
CA SER A 501 9.36 -4.06 16.21
C SER A 501 8.38 -4.30 17.37
N LEU A 502 7.08 -4.42 17.05
CA LEU A 502 6.02 -4.72 18.02
C LEU A 502 5.92 -6.22 18.35
N LEU A 503 6.57 -7.06 17.53
CA LEU A 503 6.69 -8.48 17.77
C LEU A 503 8.15 -8.78 18.06
N SER A 504 8.44 -9.17 19.26
CA SER A 504 9.62 -9.98 19.56
C SER A 504 9.62 -11.24 18.68
N PRO A 505 10.75 -11.95 18.52
CA PRO A 505 10.77 -13.16 17.70
C PRO A 505 9.56 -14.05 17.97
N LEU A 506 9.08 -14.77 16.97
CA LEU A 506 7.83 -15.57 16.96
C LEU A 506 7.55 -16.44 18.22
N GLN A 507 8.55 -16.61 19.07
CA GLN A 507 8.42 -17.31 20.36
C GLN A 507 7.55 -16.54 21.38
N ASP A 508 7.42 -15.20 21.27
CA ASP A 508 6.62 -14.38 22.18
C ASP A 508 5.17 -14.18 21.74
N VAL A 509 4.81 -14.61 20.54
CA VAL A 509 3.42 -14.53 20.03
C VAL A 509 2.46 -15.34 20.92
N ALA A 510 2.93 -16.42 21.53
CA ALA A 510 2.14 -17.21 22.47
C ALA A 510 1.86 -16.44 23.77
N GLY A 511 2.79 -15.59 24.22
CA GLY A 511 2.61 -14.72 25.40
C GLY A 511 1.58 -13.62 25.22
N LEU A 512 1.43 -13.09 24.01
CA LEU A 512 0.41 -12.07 23.69
C LEU A 512 -1.04 -12.60 23.84
N TRP A 513 -1.25 -13.91 23.68
CA TRP A 513 -2.58 -14.54 23.86
C TRP A 513 -2.88 -14.87 25.31
N SER A 514 -1.86 -15.07 26.15
CA SER A 514 -2.04 -15.40 27.56
C SER A 514 -2.23 -14.18 28.46
N ASN A 515 -1.75 -12.99 28.05
CA ASN A 515 -1.90 -11.75 28.81
C ASN A 515 -2.99 -10.87 28.18
N SER A 516 -4.21 -10.97 28.69
CA SER A 516 -5.37 -10.17 28.27
C SER A 516 -5.32 -8.69 28.66
N SER A 517 -4.18 -8.16 29.07
CA SER A 517 -3.99 -6.72 29.37
C SER A 517 -3.25 -6.03 28.23
N TRP A 518 -4.00 -5.43 27.31
CA TRP A 518 -3.50 -4.54 26.25
C TRP A 518 -2.98 -3.18 26.76
N ALA A 519 -2.83 -3.02 28.06
CA ALA A 519 -2.16 -1.88 28.66
C ALA A 519 -0.69 -2.25 28.90
N MET A 520 0.14 -2.18 27.86
CA MET A 520 1.58 -2.00 28.11
C MET A 520 1.76 -0.60 28.67
N SER A 521 1.90 -0.54 30.01
CA SER A 521 2.54 0.59 30.66
C SER A 521 3.91 0.77 30.00
N GLN A 522 4.22 1.95 29.49
CA GLN A 522 5.59 2.27 29.08
C GLN A 522 6.51 1.94 30.24
N PRO A 523 7.65 1.26 30.03
CA PRO A 523 8.62 1.07 31.08
C PRO A 523 8.98 2.46 31.63
N VAL A 524 8.66 2.70 32.87
CA VAL A 524 9.10 3.92 33.57
C VAL A 524 10.62 3.90 33.49
N PRO A 525 11.28 4.94 32.99
CA PRO A 525 12.73 4.94 32.93
C PRO A 525 13.28 4.73 34.37
N PRO A 526 14.30 3.88 34.57
CA PRO A 526 14.84 3.61 35.89
C PRO A 526 15.33 4.91 36.49
N GLN A 527 15.09 5.08 37.79
CA GLN A 527 15.74 6.12 38.57
C GLN A 527 17.24 5.83 38.57
N MET A 528 18.04 6.69 37.95
CA MET A 528 19.49 6.52 37.86
C MET A 528 20.17 7.07 39.09
N VAL A 529 21.05 6.26 39.74
CA VAL A 529 21.82 6.64 40.93
C VAL A 529 23.29 6.34 40.66
N GLU A 530 24.13 7.36 40.74
CA GLU A 530 25.58 7.19 40.63
C GLU A 530 26.17 6.79 41.99
N ALA A 531 26.76 5.62 42.05
CA ALA A 531 27.29 5.07 43.35
C ALA A 531 28.39 5.95 43.92
N ILE A 532 29.19 6.62 43.10
CA ILE A 532 30.25 7.51 43.51
C ILE A 532 29.76 8.69 44.39
N ASP A 533 28.55 9.19 44.09
CA ASP A 533 27.94 10.30 44.86
C ASP A 533 27.47 9.87 46.25
N HIS A 534 27.51 8.57 46.51
CA HIS A 534 27.10 7.96 47.78
C HIS A 534 28.27 7.35 48.56
N GLY A 535 29.49 7.78 48.25
CA GLY A 535 30.68 7.42 49.00
C GLY A 535 31.29 6.07 48.63
N ILE A 536 31.00 5.56 47.41
CA ILE A 536 31.70 4.41 46.84
C ILE A 536 32.85 4.97 45.99
N ILE A 537 34.08 4.93 46.56
CA ILE A 537 35.27 5.54 45.96
C ILE A 537 36.22 4.44 45.49
N PRO A 538 36.31 4.19 44.17
CA PRO A 538 37.17 3.11 43.70
C PRO A 538 38.67 3.40 43.89
N ASN A 539 39.46 2.34 44.10
CA ASN A 539 40.92 2.36 44.22
C ASN A 539 41.47 3.11 45.47
N ASP A 540 40.70 3.30 46.52
CA ASP A 540 41.15 3.94 47.77
C ASP A 540 41.52 2.92 48.86
N GLY A 541 41.26 1.62 48.64
CA GLY A 541 41.56 0.54 49.56
C GLY A 541 40.69 0.53 50.82
N GLN A 542 39.62 1.31 50.90
CA GLN A 542 38.68 1.34 51.99
C GLN A 542 37.48 0.42 51.75
N ASP A 543 36.67 0.16 52.78
CA ASP A 543 35.51 -0.72 52.71
C ASP A 543 34.30 0.03 52.06
N ASP A 544 34.06 -0.17 50.80
CA ASP A 544 32.92 0.37 50.09
C ASP A 544 31.61 -0.44 50.33
N ALA A 545 31.72 -1.64 50.91
CA ALA A 545 30.56 -2.51 51.09
C ALA A 545 29.46 -1.86 51.94
N LYS A 546 29.87 -1.15 52.99
CA LYS A 546 28.92 -0.46 53.89
C LYS A 546 28.18 0.67 53.20
N SER A 547 28.90 1.46 52.38
CA SER A 547 28.31 2.54 51.60
C SER A 547 27.35 2.02 50.53
N LEU A 548 27.74 0.97 49.79
CA LEU A 548 26.92 0.34 48.80
C LEU A 548 25.68 -0.33 49.41
N GLN A 549 25.82 -1.04 50.52
CA GLN A 549 24.68 -1.62 51.22
C GLN A 549 23.75 -0.56 51.81
N ALA A 550 24.28 0.53 52.33
CA ALA A 550 23.49 1.65 52.82
C ALA A 550 22.71 2.32 51.68
N LEU A 551 23.31 2.47 50.49
CA LEU A 551 22.65 2.96 49.30
C LEU A 551 21.49 2.03 48.92
N ILE A 552 21.71 0.74 48.73
CA ILE A 552 20.67 -0.25 48.41
C ILE A 552 19.53 -0.21 49.43
N ASN A 553 19.85 -0.12 50.74
CA ASN A 553 18.86 -0.09 51.79
C ASN A 553 18.03 1.21 51.85
N ARG A 554 18.56 2.36 51.37
CA ARG A 554 17.85 3.65 51.31
C ARG A 554 16.86 3.70 50.18
N LEU A 555 17.08 2.94 49.13
CA LEU A 555 16.19 2.88 47.97
C LEU A 555 14.95 2.06 48.35
N SER A 556 13.95 2.74 48.91
CA SER A 556 12.65 2.14 49.28
C SER A 556 11.63 2.43 48.21
N GLY A 557 10.77 1.42 47.91
CA GLY A 557 9.68 1.54 46.92
C GLY A 557 9.70 0.44 45.87
N GLU A 558 8.67 0.43 45.04
CA GLU A 558 8.51 -0.53 43.93
C GLU A 558 9.06 -0.01 42.60
N ASP A 559 9.66 1.19 42.59
CA ASP A 559 10.17 1.80 41.34
C ASP A 559 11.46 1.11 40.87
N LEU A 560 11.65 1.01 39.56
CA LEU A 560 12.88 0.49 38.97
C LEU A 560 14.04 1.44 39.20
N VAL A 561 15.11 0.97 39.84
CA VAL A 561 16.29 1.77 40.13
C VAL A 561 17.52 1.18 39.47
N GLN A 562 18.32 1.99 38.80
CA GLN A 562 19.62 1.65 38.23
C GLN A 562 20.73 2.29 39.05
N ILE A 563 21.57 1.47 39.69
CA ILE A 563 22.78 1.88 40.42
C ILE A 563 23.96 1.73 39.46
N ASN A 564 24.59 2.84 39.10
CA ASN A 564 25.77 2.88 38.24
C ASN A 564 27.04 2.80 39.13
N LEU A 565 27.81 1.74 38.99
CA LEU A 565 29.07 1.58 39.65
C LEU A 565 30.21 2.30 38.89
N PRO A 566 31.16 2.96 39.58
CA PRO A 566 32.28 3.65 38.99
C PRO A 566 33.31 2.69 38.36
N ILE A 567 34.21 3.25 37.55
CA ILE A 567 35.37 2.53 37.01
C ILE A 567 36.44 2.41 38.07
N GLY A 568 37.02 1.23 38.24
CA GLY A 568 38.11 0.95 39.18
C GLY A 568 37.81 -0.25 40.10
N GLU A 569 38.66 -0.47 41.10
CA GLU A 569 38.53 -1.51 42.09
C GLU A 569 37.72 -0.95 43.25
N ILE A 570 36.57 -1.57 43.54
CA ILE A 570 35.66 -1.30 44.66
C ILE A 570 35.90 -2.38 45.71
N ASP A 571 36.44 -2.01 46.84
CA ASP A 571 36.84 -2.96 47.90
C ASP A 571 35.65 -3.33 48.79
N LEU A 572 35.29 -4.62 48.81
CA LEU A 572 34.22 -5.16 49.60
C LEU A 572 34.77 -6.03 50.71
N PHE A 573 34.59 -5.60 51.96
CA PHE A 573 34.97 -6.38 53.16
C PHE A 573 33.78 -7.09 53.80
N HIS A 574 32.57 -6.85 53.27
CA HIS A 574 31.33 -7.46 53.68
C HIS A 574 30.53 -7.86 52.46
N PRO A 575 29.67 -8.88 52.56
CA PRO A 575 28.78 -9.26 51.46
C PRO A 575 27.74 -8.17 51.16
N ILE A 576 27.28 -8.11 49.92
CA ILE A 576 26.20 -7.22 49.51
C ILE A 576 24.92 -8.03 49.37
N GLU A 577 23.87 -7.61 50.07
CA GLU A 577 22.57 -8.23 50.00
C GLU A 577 21.58 -7.31 49.21
N ILE A 578 20.96 -7.84 48.15
CA ILE A 578 19.87 -7.19 47.41
C ILE A 578 18.57 -7.91 47.79
N ASN A 579 17.75 -7.22 48.56
CA ASN A 579 16.51 -7.78 49.10
C ASN A 579 15.24 -6.98 48.63
N ARG A 580 15.35 -6.33 47.49
CA ARG A 580 14.26 -5.61 46.84
C ARG A 580 14.13 -6.00 45.36
N SER A 581 12.92 -5.98 44.81
CA SER A 581 12.67 -6.12 43.40
C SER A 581 13.05 -4.85 42.60
N HIS A 582 13.02 -4.92 41.29
CA HIS A 582 13.22 -3.78 40.36
C HIS A 582 14.56 -3.06 40.59
N THR A 583 15.66 -3.82 40.57
CA THR A 583 17.01 -3.29 40.83
C THR A 583 17.98 -3.65 39.69
N ILE A 584 18.61 -2.65 39.12
CA ILE A 584 19.68 -2.80 38.12
C ILE A 584 21.01 -2.39 38.79
N LEU A 585 21.96 -3.30 38.87
CA LEU A 585 23.32 -3.00 39.27
C LEU A 585 24.23 -3.06 38.05
N LYS A 586 24.73 -1.92 37.63
CA LYS A 586 25.43 -1.75 36.35
C LYS A 586 26.83 -1.19 36.54
N GLY A 587 27.84 -1.95 36.15
CA GLY A 587 29.22 -1.48 36.02
C GLY A 587 29.49 -0.87 34.63
N GLN A 588 30.66 -0.26 34.47
CA GLN A 588 31.11 0.40 33.24
C GLN A 588 31.82 -0.56 32.25
N GLY A 589 31.70 -1.85 32.48
CA GLY A 589 32.23 -2.94 31.65
C GLY A 589 33.04 -3.94 32.41
N MET A 590 33.08 -5.19 31.92
CA MET A 590 33.95 -6.25 32.46
C MET A 590 35.40 -5.76 32.52
N ARG A 591 36.11 -6.03 33.61
CA ARG A 591 37.51 -5.60 33.85
C ARG A 591 37.73 -4.09 33.98
N ARG A 592 36.70 -3.27 33.83
CA ARG A 592 36.73 -1.82 34.07
C ARG A 592 36.17 -1.47 35.44
N THR A 593 35.05 -2.07 35.83
CA THR A 593 34.50 -2.03 37.20
C THR A 593 34.80 -3.37 37.86
N ILE A 594 35.54 -3.39 38.93
CA ILE A 594 35.97 -4.60 39.65
C ILE A 594 35.45 -4.53 41.08
N LEU A 595 34.56 -5.44 41.45
CA LEU A 595 34.18 -5.66 42.83
C LEU A 595 35.18 -6.59 43.49
N GLN A 596 36.08 -6.07 44.30
CA GLN A 596 37.16 -6.79 44.95
C GLN A 596 36.74 -7.26 46.34
N ALA A 597 36.38 -8.51 46.48
CA ALA A 597 35.96 -9.09 47.78
C ALA A 597 37.14 -9.59 48.63
N HIS A 598 37.25 -9.09 49.82
CA HIS A 598 38.24 -9.52 50.83
C HIS A 598 37.67 -10.65 51.72
N ILE A 599 37.80 -11.89 51.26
CA ILE A 599 37.05 -13.07 51.73
C ILE A 599 37.33 -13.45 53.17
N SER A 600 38.49 -13.12 53.71
CA SER A 600 38.84 -13.45 55.10
C SER A 600 37.92 -12.85 56.18
N GLN A 601 37.04 -11.96 55.81
CA GLN A 601 36.06 -11.28 56.66
C GLN A 601 34.60 -11.65 56.39
N PHE A 602 34.34 -12.56 55.42
CA PHE A 602 33.01 -12.97 55.08
C PHE A 602 32.48 -14.13 55.92
N ASN A 603 31.32 -13.94 56.55
CA ASN A 603 30.57 -14.98 57.23
C ASN A 603 29.37 -15.48 56.43
N THR A 604 29.43 -15.41 55.12
CA THR A 604 28.29 -15.73 54.19
C THR A 604 28.71 -16.65 53.08
N GLU A 605 27.72 -17.27 52.43
CA GLU A 605 27.90 -18.22 51.33
C GLU A 605 28.36 -17.57 50.02
N ALA A 606 28.21 -16.24 49.84
CA ALA A 606 28.61 -15.54 48.59
C ALA A 606 28.88 -14.05 48.79
N VAL A 607 29.52 -13.41 47.81
CA VAL A 607 29.85 -11.99 47.79
C VAL A 607 28.60 -11.13 47.47
N LEU A 608 27.78 -11.55 46.51
CA LEU A 608 26.49 -10.94 46.21
C LEU A 608 25.39 -11.96 46.51
N VAL A 609 24.46 -11.58 47.38
CA VAL A 609 23.32 -12.42 47.77
C VAL A 609 22.03 -11.69 47.41
N ILE A 610 21.22 -12.29 46.56
CA ILE A 610 19.92 -11.76 46.14
C ILE A 610 18.85 -12.70 46.69
N ARG A 611 18.13 -12.23 47.71
CA ARG A 611 17.08 -13.00 48.37
C ARG A 611 16.05 -12.09 49.06
N PRO A 612 14.80 -12.54 49.25
CA PRO A 612 13.79 -11.79 50.01
C PRO A 612 14.21 -11.61 51.46
N ARG A 613 13.80 -10.53 52.12
CA ARG A 613 13.94 -10.35 53.56
C ARG A 613 13.16 -11.46 54.31
N GLU A 614 13.78 -12.17 55.19
CA GLU A 614 13.10 -13.08 56.10
C GLU A 614 12.16 -12.30 57.03
N HIS A 615 10.86 -12.32 56.72
CA HIS A 615 9.86 -12.03 57.74
C HIS A 615 9.61 -13.33 58.54
N ARG A 616 9.87 -13.31 59.83
CA ARG A 616 9.41 -14.35 60.76
C ARG A 616 7.88 -14.41 60.71
N LEU A 617 7.35 -15.29 59.89
CA LEU A 617 5.94 -15.67 59.88
C LEU A 617 5.85 -17.20 59.76
N THR A 618 5.11 -17.73 60.72
CA THR A 618 4.58 -19.08 60.90
C THR A 618 4.37 -19.93 59.65
N GLU A 619 4.64 -21.19 59.80
CA GLU A 619 4.67 -22.34 58.87
C GLU A 619 3.43 -22.62 58.01
N GLN A 620 2.73 -21.68 57.47
CA GLN A 620 1.54 -21.98 56.61
C GLN A 620 1.30 -21.06 55.39
N ALA A 621 2.33 -20.41 54.85
CA ALA A 621 2.16 -19.65 53.57
C ALA A 621 3.32 -19.88 52.60
N GLU A 622 3.52 -21.11 52.18
CA GLU A 622 4.25 -21.44 50.96
C GLU A 622 3.33 -21.13 49.77
N SER A 623 3.35 -19.91 49.25
CA SER A 623 2.89 -19.66 47.89
C SER A 623 3.30 -18.27 47.40
N ALA A 624 3.83 -18.18 46.23
CA ALA A 624 3.94 -17.06 45.27
C ALA A 624 4.22 -15.60 45.74
N GLN A 625 4.06 -15.24 46.99
CA GLN A 625 4.12 -13.85 47.48
C GLN A 625 5.51 -13.39 48.03
N ASN A 626 6.49 -14.27 48.14
CA ASN A 626 7.81 -13.91 48.68
C ASN A 626 8.93 -14.16 47.66
N ARG A 627 8.77 -13.63 46.42
CA ARG A 627 9.80 -13.70 45.38
C ARG A 627 10.29 -12.30 45.04
N ILE A 628 11.59 -12.18 44.78
CA ILE A 628 12.19 -10.98 44.18
C ILE A 628 12.14 -11.10 42.68
N GLN A 629 11.77 -10.03 42.01
CA GLN A 629 11.68 -9.97 40.55
C GLN A 629 12.41 -8.78 39.95
N ASP A 630 12.76 -8.88 38.67
CA ASP A 630 13.34 -7.79 37.90
C ASP A 630 14.68 -7.29 38.46
N ILE A 631 15.62 -8.22 38.63
CA ILE A 631 16.99 -7.94 39.02
C ILE A 631 17.90 -8.07 37.81
N HIS A 632 18.64 -7.03 37.53
CA HIS A 632 19.58 -7.01 36.41
C HIS A 632 20.99 -6.67 36.88
N LEU A 633 21.92 -7.62 36.74
CA LEU A 633 23.32 -7.43 37.01
C LEU A 633 24.12 -7.37 35.73
N SER A 634 24.93 -6.32 35.54
CA SER A 634 25.66 -6.19 34.26
C SER A 634 26.95 -5.38 34.37
N GLY A 635 27.92 -5.72 33.49
CA GLY A 635 29.05 -4.87 33.17
C GLY A 635 30.13 -4.75 34.27
N PHE A 636 30.37 -5.75 35.11
CA PHE A 636 31.43 -5.72 36.11
C PHE A 636 32.15 -7.07 36.27
N THR A 637 33.32 -7.02 36.86
CA THR A 637 34.11 -8.21 37.30
C THR A 637 34.00 -8.34 38.80
N LEU A 638 33.77 -9.55 39.28
CA LEU A 638 33.83 -9.87 40.71
C LEU A 638 35.12 -10.62 40.99
N ARG A 639 36.01 -10.09 41.81
CA ARG A 639 37.30 -10.68 42.11
C ARG A 639 37.38 -10.99 43.60
N LYS A 640 37.94 -12.15 43.96
CA LYS A 640 38.16 -12.56 45.36
C LYS A 640 39.64 -12.42 45.73
N LYS A 641 39.93 -11.80 46.87
CA LYS A 641 41.28 -11.61 47.39
C LYS A 641 41.37 -12.22 48.79
N SER A 642 42.32 -13.16 49.03
CA SER A 642 42.61 -13.69 50.35
C SER A 642 43.87 -13.04 50.88
N LEU A 643 43.89 -12.71 52.20
CA LEU A 643 45.02 -12.10 52.86
C LEU A 643 46.03 -13.13 53.33
N LYS A 644 45.70 -14.44 53.37
CA LYS A 644 46.61 -15.54 53.80
C LYS A 644 46.58 -16.68 52.81
N SER A 645 47.72 -17.16 52.37
CA SER A 645 47.90 -18.26 51.43
C SER A 645 47.47 -19.66 51.91
N THR A 646 46.89 -19.77 53.10
CA THR A 646 46.54 -21.03 53.75
C THR A 646 45.07 -21.22 54.11
N GLU A 647 44.21 -20.24 53.84
CA GLU A 647 42.76 -20.39 53.99
C GLU A 647 42.12 -20.92 52.76
N ASN A 648 41.21 -21.91 52.89
CA ASN A 648 40.43 -22.48 51.79
C ASN A 648 39.51 -21.40 51.20
N ILE A 649 39.93 -20.82 50.11
CA ILE A 649 39.13 -19.86 49.28
C ILE A 649 37.89 -20.55 48.69
N SER A 650 37.73 -21.88 48.96
CA SER A 650 36.81 -22.75 48.23
C SER A 650 35.32 -22.62 48.60
N ASP A 651 34.98 -22.01 49.73
CA ASP A 651 33.63 -22.13 50.28
C ASP A 651 32.70 -20.93 50.03
N VAL A 652 33.22 -19.80 49.56
CA VAL A 652 32.39 -18.59 49.31
C VAL A 652 32.06 -18.47 47.81
N GLY A 653 30.78 -18.53 47.44
CA GLY A 653 30.29 -18.30 46.08
C GLY A 653 30.51 -16.87 45.61
N SER A 654 30.34 -16.61 44.32
CA SER A 654 30.39 -15.23 43.79
C SER A 654 29.02 -14.59 43.88
N ILE A 655 27.97 -15.22 43.33
CA ILE A 655 26.60 -14.73 43.32
C ILE A 655 25.65 -15.85 43.72
N ILE A 656 24.71 -15.55 44.60
CA ILE A 656 23.58 -16.42 44.95
C ILE A 656 22.28 -15.70 44.59
N LEU A 657 21.44 -16.39 43.84
CA LEU A 657 20.04 -16.00 43.57
C LEU A 657 19.12 -16.99 44.28
N GLU A 658 18.30 -16.52 45.19
CA GLU A 658 17.37 -17.34 45.97
C GLU A 658 15.95 -16.73 45.92
N ASN A 659 14.96 -17.50 45.48
CA ASN A 659 13.59 -17.02 45.25
C ASN A 659 13.52 -15.82 44.33
N VAL A 660 14.27 -15.84 43.23
CA VAL A 660 14.36 -14.74 42.23
C VAL A 660 13.71 -15.16 40.90
N VAL A 661 12.95 -14.26 40.32
CA VAL A 661 12.26 -14.49 39.02
C VAL A 661 12.48 -13.32 38.06
N ASP A 662 12.24 -13.56 36.76
CA ASP A 662 12.26 -12.54 35.71
C ASP A 662 13.49 -11.62 35.72
N SER A 663 14.69 -12.20 35.86
CA SER A 663 15.91 -11.45 36.11
C SER A 663 17.01 -11.77 35.10
N SER A 664 18.04 -10.93 35.01
CA SER A 664 19.14 -11.16 34.07
C SER A 664 20.53 -10.86 34.61
N LEU A 665 21.50 -11.70 34.18
CA LEU A 665 22.92 -11.51 34.41
C LEU A 665 23.62 -11.39 33.07
N ARG A 666 24.26 -10.24 32.79
CA ARG A 666 24.85 -9.96 31.47
C ARG A 666 26.25 -9.34 31.60
N ASN A 667 27.17 -9.74 30.73
CA ASN A 667 28.51 -9.14 30.65
C ASN A 667 29.21 -9.14 32.05
N LEU A 668 29.24 -10.28 32.73
CA LEU A 668 29.90 -10.45 34.01
C LEU A 668 31.14 -11.33 33.87
N ASP A 669 32.22 -10.98 34.58
CA ASP A 669 33.42 -11.79 34.70
C ASP A 669 33.53 -12.29 36.16
N LEU A 670 33.29 -13.58 36.34
CA LEU A 670 33.30 -14.27 37.67
C LEU A 670 34.48 -15.23 37.72
N PRO A 671 35.64 -14.82 38.19
CA PRO A 671 36.83 -15.65 38.17
C PRO A 671 36.67 -16.91 39.00
N ASN A 672 37.15 -18.02 38.46
CA ASN A 672 37.04 -19.34 39.03
C ASN A 672 38.12 -19.57 40.08
N ASN A 673 37.77 -19.41 41.33
CA ASN A 673 38.57 -19.98 42.42
C ASN A 673 37.67 -20.98 43.15
N HIS A 674 37.60 -22.19 42.61
CA HIS A 674 36.96 -23.39 43.21
C HIS A 674 35.55 -23.25 43.79
N ASN A 675 34.60 -24.04 43.28
CA ASN A 675 33.21 -24.29 43.67
C ASN A 675 32.23 -23.11 43.63
N HIS A 676 31.32 -23.19 42.64
CA HIS A 676 30.07 -22.44 42.51
C HIS A 676 30.16 -20.92 42.30
N PRO A 677 30.60 -20.43 41.11
CA PRO A 677 30.63 -19.00 40.84
C PRO A 677 29.22 -18.38 40.83
N LEU A 678 28.19 -19.14 40.46
CA LEU A 678 26.80 -18.75 40.48
C LEU A 678 25.92 -19.86 41.02
N VAL A 679 25.15 -19.57 42.04
CA VAL A 679 24.20 -20.51 42.68
C VAL A 679 22.79 -19.98 42.49
N MET A 680 21.91 -20.80 41.97
CA MET A 680 20.48 -20.48 41.76
C MET A 680 19.64 -21.47 42.59
N ARG A 681 18.79 -20.94 43.46
CA ARG A 681 17.88 -21.71 44.31
C ARG A 681 16.47 -21.20 44.16
N ASN A 682 15.53 -22.04 43.74
CA ASN A 682 14.12 -21.68 43.53
C ASN A 682 13.94 -20.43 42.64
N THR A 683 14.61 -20.41 41.48
CA THR A 683 14.61 -19.33 40.53
C THR A 683 13.80 -19.72 39.28
N ASP A 684 13.19 -18.72 38.63
CA ASP A 684 12.39 -18.91 37.40
C ASP A 684 12.66 -17.77 36.44
N ASN A 685 12.67 -18.04 35.11
CA ASN A 685 12.90 -17.08 34.04
C ASN A 685 14.17 -16.20 34.25
N ILE A 686 15.34 -16.84 34.49
CA ILE A 686 16.61 -16.14 34.62
C ILE A 686 17.38 -16.18 33.29
N THR A 687 17.71 -15.03 32.74
CA THR A 687 18.54 -14.90 31.54
C THR A 687 20.02 -14.72 31.91
N VAL A 688 20.88 -15.59 31.43
CA VAL A 688 22.34 -15.50 31.65
C VAL A 688 23.04 -15.37 30.29
N GLU A 689 23.66 -14.21 30.03
CA GLU A 689 24.32 -13.90 28.76
C GLU A 689 25.71 -13.32 28.98
N TYR A 690 26.70 -13.84 28.26
CA TYR A 690 28.10 -13.37 28.34
C TYR A 690 28.66 -13.32 29.75
N VAL A 691 28.37 -14.33 30.54
CA VAL A 691 28.96 -14.51 31.86
C VAL A 691 30.17 -15.43 31.74
N MET A 692 31.35 -14.89 31.95
CA MET A 692 32.59 -15.67 31.99
C MET A 692 32.81 -16.18 33.42
N ALA A 693 32.69 -17.47 33.62
CA ALA A 693 33.08 -18.15 34.83
C ALA A 693 34.40 -18.86 34.53
N GLY A 694 35.50 -18.26 34.95
CA GLY A 694 36.87 -18.47 34.50
C GLY A 694 37.30 -19.88 34.09
N LEU A 695 38.22 -19.92 33.11
CA LEU A 695 39.07 -21.10 32.79
C LEU A 695 40.12 -21.33 33.86
#